data_b4d75974a3f27db933762e1989e0ad45
#
_entry.id   b4d75974a3f27db933762e1989e0ad45
#
_cell.length_a   1.000
_cell.length_b   1.000
_cell.length_c   1.000
_cell.angle_alpha   90.00
_cell.angle_beta   90.00
_cell.angle_gamma   90.00
#
_symmetry.space_group_name_H-M   'P 1'
#
loop_
_entity.id
_entity.type
_entity.pdbx_description
1 polymer ?
#
loop_
_entity_poly.entity_id
_entity_poly.type
_entity_poly.pdbx_seq_one_letter_code
_entity_poly.pdbx_strand_id
1 'polypeptide(L)'
;MSKFNLHPLSFALLGAMTTSVFAETTASENTNTHQLATIVVSAAGYEQKIIDAPASISVITKEELEKKPYMTLLDAVRDLEGVDVGETRDKTGQGTISIRGMGSDYTLILINGRKQNNHGDIYPNSFNGNQFNHIPPLDAIERIEVIRGPASTLYGSDAMGGVINIITKKVTDTWTGSVSIGRTHQTDDSFGEDTTADFNIAGPIIKDVLGLAIRGSIYERDASTPDFESVLDPAGIVHYRSLGFGGGGKTVDNTNHALGLSLSWKPTDNQSLVFDYDISRQKYDNKPIIKPDGTEEYPLGTVDSINTIWRTGKTGGITSAQPRVGYSDNQKFERDAFALTHEGDWDWAKSFVSLGYVQTNNQGRTLPFTVAERKQLLQMIQGTGIYTGLPEAQRKRIAEDTFLPRQKRTLESNQWTLDAKLDIPFELAGSHKTIVGTQISRGELIDGVFGMEEGTPGGKQENNMWSLFLEDTWNIFAPFALTTGIRYDNHEVFGDQFSPRIYGVYTLNDQWTIKGGVSTGYKPPKTTQLYDGVVGFGGQGTSPMFGNPDLKPETSISSELAAYWQHPAGHSFNATLFHNKFEDKIASQPCGTGTNLTCSSTGEYAELGYATSNKTVNIDEVVIQGAELAGRWQMVENIAALRGNYTYTDSEQKSGAEKGKPLSNSAKHMANVAVDFNITDKLSTYVAYETNSKRFRSVDINGNELYYKRYGVFNLGASYKVNDMITVHGRVNNLLDEDFTSYSTTFTDNGDGSYTPVYLDDYNNKDKARNFWLSINARF
;
A
#
# COMPACT_ATOMS: atom_id res chain seq x y z
N MET A 1 3.08 37.32 0.98
CA MET A 1 4.00 37.25 2.11
C MET A 1 3.28 36.53 3.25
N SER A 2 3.21 35.21 3.19
CA SER A 2 2.62 34.39 4.25
C SER A 2 3.63 34.26 5.40
N LYS A 3 3.13 34.44 6.61
CA LYS A 3 3.95 34.39 7.82
C LYS A 3 4.36 32.93 8.10
N PHE A 4 5.67 32.69 8.12
CA PHE A 4 6.27 31.45 8.64
C PHE A 4 5.89 31.30 10.13
N ASN A 5 5.00 30.38 10.43
CA ASN A 5 4.79 29.87 11.78
C ASN A 5 5.57 28.56 11.93
N LEU A 6 6.84 28.66 12.29
CA LEU A 6 7.63 27.50 12.75
C LEU A 6 7.15 27.09 14.14
N HIS A 7 6.72 25.88 14.29
CA HIS A 7 6.32 25.29 15.57
C HIS A 7 7.52 25.27 16.53
N PRO A 8 7.35 25.57 17.84
CA PRO A 8 8.47 25.70 18.79
C PRO A 8 9.31 24.42 18.98
N LEU A 9 8.84 23.26 18.53
CA LEU A 9 9.64 22.02 18.53
C LEU A 9 10.80 22.04 17.50
N SER A 10 10.72 22.83 16.44
CA SER A 10 11.77 22.92 15.41
C SER A 10 13.02 23.65 15.92
N PHE A 11 12.91 24.51 16.93
CA PHE A 11 14.03 25.25 17.50
C PHE A 11 14.79 24.47 18.59
N ALA A 12 14.15 23.52 19.28
CA ALA A 12 14.79 22.74 20.33
C ALA A 12 15.80 21.71 19.78
N LEU A 13 15.63 21.23 18.55
CA LEU A 13 16.55 20.29 17.92
C LEU A 13 17.82 20.97 17.35
N LEU A 14 17.77 22.23 16.94
CA LEU A 14 18.94 22.94 16.44
C LEU A 14 19.90 23.41 17.55
N GLY A 15 19.41 23.55 18.78
CA GLY A 15 20.20 24.02 19.93
C GLY A 15 21.07 22.94 20.60
N ALA A 16 20.84 21.67 20.29
CA ALA A 16 21.59 20.55 20.91
C ALA A 16 22.86 20.13 20.16
N MET A 17 23.17 20.74 19.00
CA MET A 17 24.25 20.31 18.11
C MET A 17 25.57 21.08 18.26
N THR A 18 25.79 21.89 19.30
CA THR A 18 26.97 22.78 19.38
C THR A 18 28.10 22.29 20.28
N THR A 19 28.15 21.02 20.67
CA THR A 19 29.33 20.49 21.36
C THR A 19 29.67 19.11 20.83
N SER A 20 30.57 19.02 19.86
CA SER A 20 31.30 17.78 19.60
C SER A 20 32.70 17.99 19.10
N VAL A 21 33.53 17.31 19.77
CA VAL A 21 34.93 17.02 19.72
C VAL A 21 35.40 16.58 18.36
N PHE A 22 36.53 17.18 17.91
CA PHE A 22 37.33 16.73 16.80
C PHE A 22 37.94 15.36 17.05
N ALA A 23 37.75 14.43 16.15
CA ALA A 23 38.61 13.26 15.99
C ALA A 23 38.93 13.09 14.49
N GLU A 24 40.16 13.37 14.16
CA GLU A 24 40.80 13.03 12.87
C GLU A 24 40.95 11.51 12.79
N THR A 25 40.45 10.92 11.71
CA THR A 25 40.98 9.62 11.24
C THR A 25 40.91 9.57 9.71
N THR A 26 42.07 9.63 9.11
CA THR A 26 42.30 9.32 7.72
C THR A 26 42.22 7.81 7.48
N ALA A 27 41.26 7.37 6.68
CA ALA A 27 41.36 6.10 5.96
C ALA A 27 40.72 6.26 4.58
N SER A 28 41.60 6.34 3.59
CA SER A 28 41.24 6.22 2.19
C SER A 28 40.95 4.75 1.88
N GLU A 29 39.70 4.35 1.85
CA GLU A 29 39.31 3.07 1.26
C GLU A 29 38.92 3.27 -0.20
N ASN A 30 39.63 2.57 -1.06
CA ASN A 30 39.32 2.36 -2.46
C ASN A 30 37.96 1.66 -2.58
N THR A 31 36.91 2.40 -2.81
CA THR A 31 35.60 1.86 -3.12
C THR A 31 35.52 1.41 -4.59
N ASN A 32 36.14 0.28 -4.89
CA ASN A 32 35.69 -0.54 -6.00
C ASN A 32 34.35 -1.17 -5.58
N THR A 33 33.26 -0.49 -5.87
CA THR A 33 31.89 -0.96 -5.62
C THR A 33 31.58 -2.16 -6.52
N HIS A 34 31.89 -3.35 -6.05
CA HIS A 34 31.42 -4.60 -6.65
C HIS A 34 29.94 -4.80 -6.27
N GLN A 35 29.01 -4.39 -7.15
CA GLN A 35 27.60 -4.80 -7.09
C GLN A 35 27.41 -6.33 -7.11
N LEU A 36 28.46 -7.07 -7.35
CA LEU A 36 28.50 -8.55 -7.41
C LEU A 36 28.22 -9.26 -6.08
N ALA A 37 28.18 -8.55 -4.97
CA ALA A 37 28.01 -9.14 -3.64
C ALA A 37 26.76 -8.66 -2.88
N THR A 38 25.75 -8.13 -3.57
CA THR A 38 24.50 -7.73 -2.89
C THR A 38 23.87 -8.95 -2.23
N ILE A 39 23.79 -8.90 -0.91
CA ILE A 39 23.26 -9.99 -0.08
C ILE A 39 21.76 -9.75 0.12
N VAL A 40 20.97 -10.80 0.00
CA VAL A 40 19.53 -10.83 0.24
C VAL A 40 19.18 -11.95 1.23
N VAL A 41 18.10 -11.74 1.96
CA VAL A 41 17.58 -12.72 2.93
C VAL A 41 16.22 -13.27 2.48
N SER A 42 15.40 -12.43 1.84
CA SER A 42 13.99 -12.72 1.63
C SER A 42 13.70 -13.89 0.70
N ALA A 43 14.58 -14.18 -0.25
CA ALA A 43 14.30 -15.19 -1.27
C ALA A 43 14.32 -16.64 -0.77
N ALA A 44 15.14 -16.94 0.26
CA ALA A 44 15.26 -18.28 0.84
C ALA A 44 15.34 -18.26 2.38
N GLY A 45 15.04 -17.11 3.02
CA GLY A 45 15.03 -16.98 4.47
C GLY A 45 16.39 -16.94 5.16
N TYR A 46 17.49 -16.99 4.40
CA TYR A 46 18.88 -16.85 4.87
C TYR A 46 19.69 -15.94 3.94
N GLU A 47 20.82 -15.44 4.44
CA GLU A 47 21.70 -14.55 3.66
C GLU A 47 22.37 -15.27 2.49
N GLN A 48 22.22 -14.71 1.28
CA GLN A 48 22.83 -15.23 0.04
C GLN A 48 23.00 -14.09 -0.97
N LYS A 49 23.81 -14.34 -2.01
CA LYS A 49 23.92 -13.38 -3.10
C LYS A 49 22.65 -13.34 -3.93
N ILE A 50 22.32 -12.19 -4.49
CA ILE A 50 21.13 -11.99 -5.33
C ILE A 50 21.10 -12.96 -6.53
N ILE A 51 22.27 -13.27 -7.10
CA ILE A 51 22.38 -14.19 -8.25
C ILE A 51 22.08 -15.64 -7.87
N ASP A 52 22.31 -16.04 -6.63
CA ASP A 52 22.09 -17.40 -6.12
C ASP A 52 20.66 -17.57 -5.54
N ALA A 53 19.93 -16.46 -5.39
CA ALA A 53 18.61 -16.45 -4.79
C ALA A 53 17.58 -17.17 -5.67
N PRO A 54 16.79 -18.12 -5.14
CA PRO A 54 15.80 -18.89 -5.89
C PRO A 54 14.52 -18.09 -6.12
N ALA A 55 14.61 -16.87 -6.64
CA ALA A 55 13.50 -15.99 -7.00
C ALA A 55 13.99 -14.89 -7.95
N SER A 56 13.04 -14.25 -8.65
CA SER A 56 13.23 -12.95 -9.27
C SER A 56 13.21 -11.86 -8.20
N ILE A 57 14.39 -11.33 -7.87
CA ILE A 57 14.55 -10.36 -6.78
C ILE A 57 15.33 -9.13 -7.23
N SER A 58 14.92 -7.97 -6.74
CA SER A 58 15.62 -6.70 -6.90
C SER A 58 15.92 -6.11 -5.53
N VAL A 59 17.02 -5.39 -5.41
CA VAL A 59 17.46 -4.78 -4.15
C VAL A 59 17.79 -3.32 -4.38
N ILE A 60 17.29 -2.47 -3.48
CA ILE A 60 17.72 -1.08 -3.35
C ILE A 60 18.65 -1.02 -2.15
N THR A 61 19.90 -0.71 -2.40
CA THR A 61 20.93 -0.69 -1.36
C THR A 61 20.94 0.63 -0.60
N LYS A 62 21.61 0.64 0.56
CA LYS A 62 21.83 1.86 1.36
C LYS A 62 22.47 2.98 0.53
N GLU A 63 23.48 2.65 -0.27
CA GLU A 63 24.19 3.60 -1.11
C GLU A 63 23.25 4.22 -2.16
N GLU A 64 22.29 3.47 -2.69
CA GLU A 64 21.29 4.00 -3.61
C GLU A 64 20.29 4.90 -2.89
N LEU A 65 19.80 4.49 -1.69
CA LEU A 65 18.92 5.31 -0.86
C LEU A 65 19.57 6.63 -0.46
N GLU A 66 20.88 6.63 -0.20
CA GLU A 66 21.63 7.81 0.21
C GLU A 66 22.01 8.76 -0.96
N LYS A 67 22.17 8.21 -2.16
CA LYS A 67 22.58 9.00 -3.34
C LYS A 67 21.42 9.60 -4.12
N LYS A 68 20.25 8.96 -4.07
CA LYS A 68 19.09 9.38 -4.85
C LYS A 68 18.10 10.17 -3.98
N PRO A 69 17.45 11.20 -4.52
CA PRO A 69 16.49 12.03 -3.80
C PRO A 69 15.11 11.35 -3.70
N TYR A 70 15.02 10.25 -2.98
CA TYR A 70 13.75 9.58 -2.69
C TYR A 70 13.06 10.24 -1.50
N MET A 71 11.74 10.43 -1.61
CA MET A 71 10.90 10.96 -0.52
C MET A 71 10.30 9.84 0.33
N THR A 72 9.86 8.77 -0.32
CA THR A 72 9.10 7.68 0.29
C THR A 72 9.57 6.32 -0.20
N LEU A 73 9.11 5.24 0.46
CA LEU A 73 9.29 3.88 -0.03
C LEU A 73 8.77 3.72 -1.46
N LEU A 74 7.60 4.31 -1.76
CA LEU A 74 6.97 4.21 -3.06
C LEU A 74 7.87 4.80 -4.16
N ASP A 75 8.50 5.92 -3.88
CA ASP A 75 9.49 6.53 -4.80
C ASP A 75 10.69 5.60 -5.03
N ALA A 76 11.17 4.96 -3.95
CA ALA A 76 12.34 4.09 -4.04
C ALA A 76 12.06 2.85 -4.91
N VAL A 77 10.88 2.23 -4.78
CA VAL A 77 10.55 1.01 -5.52
C VAL A 77 9.98 1.26 -6.92
N ARG A 78 9.62 2.49 -7.26
CA ARG A 78 9.02 2.88 -8.56
C ARG A 78 9.89 2.52 -9.76
N ASP A 79 11.20 2.63 -9.59
CA ASP A 79 12.17 2.39 -10.65
C ASP A 79 12.51 0.88 -10.84
N LEU A 80 11.81 -0.02 -10.15
CA LEU A 80 12.05 -1.47 -10.26
C LEU A 80 11.17 -2.09 -11.35
N GLU A 81 11.72 -3.10 -12.03
CA GLU A 81 10.97 -3.89 -12.99
C GLU A 81 9.81 -4.65 -12.35
N GLY A 82 8.69 -4.76 -13.03
CA GLY A 82 7.49 -5.44 -12.53
C GLY A 82 6.73 -4.72 -11.43
N VAL A 83 7.23 -3.58 -10.95
CA VAL A 83 6.62 -2.77 -9.89
C VAL A 83 5.90 -1.57 -10.49
N ASP A 84 4.64 -1.38 -10.10
CA ASP A 84 3.80 -0.27 -10.50
C ASP A 84 3.32 0.51 -9.26
N VAL A 85 3.54 1.81 -9.24
CA VAL A 85 3.28 2.68 -8.10
C VAL A 85 2.46 3.90 -8.53
N GLY A 86 1.46 4.23 -7.76
CA GLY A 86 0.87 5.56 -7.80
C GLY A 86 -0.38 5.75 -8.65
N GLU A 87 -0.92 4.70 -9.25
CA GLU A 87 -2.13 4.79 -10.09
C GLU A 87 -3.41 4.45 -9.33
N THR A 88 -3.62 5.04 -8.15
CA THR A 88 -4.82 4.81 -7.34
C THR A 88 -5.60 6.08 -7.07
N ARG A 89 -6.91 5.94 -6.85
CA ARG A 89 -7.80 7.02 -6.42
C ARG A 89 -7.91 7.04 -4.90
N ASP A 90 -6.83 7.38 -4.24
CA ASP A 90 -6.78 7.48 -2.79
C ASP A 90 -7.01 8.93 -2.33
N LYS A 91 -7.79 9.10 -1.26
CA LYS A 91 -8.05 10.41 -0.65
C LYS A 91 -6.81 11.04 -0.04
N THR A 92 -5.82 10.22 0.29
CA THR A 92 -4.57 10.66 0.89
C THR A 92 -3.60 11.26 -0.12
N GLY A 93 -3.82 11.00 -1.41
CA GLY A 93 -2.90 11.35 -2.48
C GLY A 93 -1.67 10.44 -2.56
N GLN A 94 -1.63 9.37 -1.77
CA GLN A 94 -0.57 8.37 -1.83
C GLN A 94 -0.91 7.26 -2.81
N GLY A 95 0.11 6.72 -3.44
CA GLY A 95 0.00 5.55 -4.30
C GLY A 95 -0.05 4.25 -3.49
N THR A 96 -0.29 3.16 -4.20
CA THR A 96 -0.15 1.79 -3.69
C THR A 96 0.83 1.03 -4.58
N ILE A 97 1.36 -0.09 -4.10
CA ILE A 97 2.31 -0.89 -4.85
C ILE A 97 1.59 -2.09 -5.44
N SER A 98 1.76 -2.27 -6.75
CA SER A 98 1.29 -3.43 -7.50
C SER A 98 2.49 -4.15 -8.12
N ILE A 99 2.54 -5.47 -8.06
CA ILE A 99 3.64 -6.27 -8.63
C ILE A 99 3.06 -7.17 -9.72
N ARG A 100 3.63 -7.12 -10.94
CA ARG A 100 3.20 -7.90 -12.11
C ARG A 100 1.69 -7.77 -12.41
N GLY A 101 1.11 -6.58 -12.18
CA GLY A 101 -0.32 -6.32 -12.39
C GLY A 101 -1.24 -6.85 -11.28
N MET A 102 -0.72 -7.48 -10.24
CA MET A 102 -1.46 -7.84 -9.03
C MET A 102 -1.44 -6.67 -8.05
N GLY A 103 -2.62 -6.21 -7.64
CA GLY A 103 -2.79 -5.03 -6.78
C GLY A 103 -2.11 -5.14 -5.41
N SER A 104 -2.13 -4.05 -4.67
CA SER A 104 -1.46 -3.94 -3.36
C SER A 104 -1.92 -4.97 -2.32
N ASP A 105 -3.14 -5.46 -2.43
CA ASP A 105 -3.68 -6.50 -1.55
C ASP A 105 -2.97 -7.86 -1.71
N TYR A 106 -2.15 -8.03 -2.74
CA TYR A 106 -1.36 -9.24 -3.03
C TYR A 106 0.14 -9.04 -2.80
N THR A 107 0.54 -7.88 -2.26
CA THR A 107 1.93 -7.54 -1.95
C THR A 107 2.13 -7.57 -0.45
N LEU A 108 2.98 -8.49 0.01
CA LEU A 108 3.32 -8.60 1.43
C LEU A 108 4.43 -7.61 1.80
N ILE A 109 4.21 -6.81 2.83
CA ILE A 109 5.21 -5.90 3.40
C ILE A 109 5.80 -6.52 4.66
N LEU A 110 7.13 -6.58 4.69
CA LEU A 110 7.89 -7.04 5.85
C LEU A 110 8.80 -5.92 6.36
N ILE A 111 9.01 -5.87 7.66
CA ILE A 111 10.07 -5.10 8.31
C ILE A 111 10.93 -6.09 9.11
N ASN A 112 12.19 -6.25 8.73
CA ASN A 112 13.11 -7.23 9.30
C ASN A 112 12.52 -8.67 9.29
N GLY A 113 11.87 -9.06 8.20
CA GLY A 113 11.22 -10.36 8.04
C GLY A 113 9.87 -10.53 8.75
N ARG A 114 9.36 -9.52 9.48
CA ARG A 114 8.08 -9.57 10.20
C ARG A 114 6.96 -8.94 9.38
N LYS A 115 5.84 -9.63 9.26
CA LYS A 115 4.66 -9.17 8.51
C LYS A 115 4.08 -7.88 9.09
N GLN A 116 3.74 -6.95 8.19
CA GLN A 116 3.08 -5.69 8.53
C GLN A 116 1.62 -5.64 8.09
N ASN A 117 1.20 -6.55 7.23
CA ASN A 117 -0.16 -6.63 6.71
C ASN A 117 -1.15 -7.00 7.83
N ASN A 118 -2.34 -6.44 7.75
CA ASN A 118 -3.44 -6.71 8.66
C ASN A 118 -4.57 -7.44 7.91
N HIS A 119 -5.11 -8.52 8.48
CA HIS A 119 -6.20 -9.30 7.89
C HIS A 119 -7.58 -8.64 7.99
N GLY A 120 -7.70 -7.54 8.76
CA GLY A 120 -8.92 -6.73 8.82
C GLY A 120 -8.97 -5.65 7.74
N ASP A 121 -10.17 -5.26 7.30
CA ASP A 121 -10.34 -4.10 6.41
C ASP A 121 -10.38 -2.80 7.23
N ILE A 122 -9.23 -2.40 7.75
CA ILE A 122 -9.07 -1.23 8.63
C ILE A 122 -9.03 0.08 7.83
N TYR A 123 -8.67 0.04 6.55
CA TYR A 123 -8.52 1.21 5.67
C TYR A 123 -9.58 1.29 4.56
N PRO A 124 -10.90 1.17 4.88
CA PRO A 124 -11.94 1.17 3.87
C PRO A 124 -12.12 2.54 3.21
N ASN A 125 -12.80 2.56 2.05
CA ASN A 125 -13.25 3.77 1.37
C ASN A 125 -12.12 4.71 0.91
N SER A 126 -11.16 4.17 0.17
CA SER A 126 -10.05 4.92 -0.45
C SER A 126 -9.05 5.49 0.55
N PHE A 127 -8.64 4.65 1.52
CA PHE A 127 -7.53 4.89 2.44
C PHE A 127 -6.46 3.80 2.35
N ASN A 128 -6.40 3.03 1.26
CA ASN A 128 -5.48 1.89 1.13
C ASN A 128 -4.00 2.30 1.16
N GLY A 129 -3.65 3.52 0.75
CA GLY A 129 -2.29 4.05 0.84
C GLY A 129 -1.76 4.14 2.27
N ASN A 130 -2.64 4.19 3.27
CA ASN A 130 -2.27 4.31 4.68
C ASN A 130 -1.48 3.13 5.22
N GLN A 131 -1.58 1.96 4.61
CA GLN A 131 -0.76 0.80 4.98
C GLN A 131 0.74 1.04 4.81
N PHE A 132 1.16 2.05 4.03
CA PHE A 132 2.55 2.41 3.82
C PHE A 132 3.06 3.53 4.75
N ASN A 133 2.20 4.16 5.54
CA ASN A 133 2.56 5.31 6.37
C ASN A 133 3.25 4.93 7.71
N HIS A 134 3.38 3.65 8.02
CA HIS A 134 4.04 3.16 9.24
C HIS A 134 5.42 2.53 8.97
N ILE A 135 5.97 2.79 7.79
CA ILE A 135 7.28 2.31 7.38
C ILE A 135 8.37 3.19 8.02
N PRO A 136 9.51 2.61 8.44
CA PRO A 136 10.63 3.39 8.95
C PRO A 136 11.11 4.44 7.94
N PRO A 137 11.61 5.60 8.40
CA PRO A 137 12.25 6.60 7.54
C PRO A 137 13.35 5.97 6.66
N LEU A 138 13.50 6.45 5.42
CA LEU A 138 14.47 5.88 4.47
C LEU A 138 15.91 5.88 5.04
N ASP A 139 16.27 6.88 5.82
CA ASP A 139 17.58 6.96 6.48
C ASP A 139 17.79 5.89 7.58
N ALA A 140 16.74 5.25 8.07
CA ALA A 140 16.82 4.13 9.00
C ALA A 140 16.91 2.76 8.28
N ILE A 141 16.83 2.74 6.94
CA ILE A 141 16.81 1.54 6.13
C ILE A 141 18.24 1.21 5.66
N GLU A 142 18.61 -0.06 5.79
CA GLU A 142 19.85 -0.62 5.25
C GLU A 142 19.69 -1.04 3.80
N ARG A 143 18.55 -1.69 3.48
CA ARG A 143 18.19 -2.08 2.12
C ARG A 143 16.71 -2.46 2.03
N ILE A 144 16.20 -2.42 0.80
CA ILE A 144 14.86 -2.87 0.47
C ILE A 144 14.99 -4.03 -0.52
N GLU A 145 14.43 -5.18 -0.18
CA GLU A 145 14.42 -6.38 -1.02
C GLU A 145 13.02 -6.58 -1.59
N VAL A 146 12.91 -6.71 -2.91
CA VAL A 146 11.63 -6.89 -3.61
C VAL A 146 11.63 -8.21 -4.36
N ILE A 147 10.86 -9.18 -3.88
CA ILE A 147 10.62 -10.45 -4.56
C ILE A 147 9.38 -10.29 -5.45
N ARG A 148 9.47 -10.69 -6.70
CA ARG A 148 8.37 -10.72 -7.65
C ARG A 148 7.87 -12.15 -7.85
N GLY A 149 6.55 -12.31 -7.81
CA GLY A 149 5.89 -13.60 -7.85
C GLY A 149 5.67 -14.23 -6.47
N PRO A 150 4.93 -15.36 -6.39
CA PRO A 150 4.50 -15.94 -5.14
C PRO A 150 5.65 -16.40 -4.24
N ALA A 151 5.56 -16.08 -2.97
CA ALA A 151 6.51 -16.47 -1.92
C ALA A 151 5.80 -17.08 -0.70
N SER A 152 4.60 -17.66 -0.89
CA SER A 152 3.78 -18.17 0.22
C SER A 152 4.39 -19.38 0.92
N THR A 153 5.30 -20.13 0.30
CA THR A 153 6.00 -21.26 0.95
C THR A 153 6.75 -20.80 2.21
N LEU A 154 7.45 -19.68 2.17
CA LEU A 154 8.17 -19.14 3.33
C LEU A 154 7.32 -18.17 4.16
N TYR A 155 6.55 -17.30 3.49
CA TYR A 155 5.89 -16.20 4.14
C TYR A 155 4.37 -16.38 4.34
N GLY A 156 3.80 -17.47 3.80
CA GLY A 156 2.37 -17.77 3.94
C GLY A 156 1.47 -16.81 3.15
N SER A 157 0.33 -16.48 3.72
CA SER A 157 -0.68 -15.63 3.09
C SER A 157 -0.19 -14.26 2.66
N ASP A 158 -0.89 -13.65 1.69
CA ASP A 158 -0.69 -12.29 1.14
C ASP A 158 0.53 -12.11 0.24
N ALA A 159 1.39 -13.13 0.09
CA ALA A 159 2.58 -13.10 -0.76
C ALA A 159 2.33 -13.69 -2.17
N MET A 160 1.18 -13.38 -2.79
CA MET A 160 0.83 -13.90 -4.13
C MET A 160 1.46 -13.10 -5.26
N GLY A 161 1.47 -11.79 -5.17
CA GLY A 161 2.08 -10.88 -6.17
C GLY A 161 3.57 -10.71 -5.93
N GLY A 162 3.97 -10.64 -4.67
CA GLY A 162 5.36 -10.47 -4.27
C GLY A 162 5.54 -10.09 -2.80
N VAL A 163 6.78 -9.85 -2.43
CA VAL A 163 7.18 -9.45 -1.07
C VAL A 163 8.10 -8.24 -1.15
N ILE A 164 7.86 -7.26 -0.32
CA ILE A 164 8.78 -6.15 -0.07
C ILE A 164 9.27 -6.28 1.36
N ASN A 165 10.55 -6.57 1.54
CA ASN A 165 11.17 -6.68 2.84
C ASN A 165 12.11 -5.50 3.09
N ILE A 166 11.79 -4.71 4.09
CA ILE A 166 12.53 -3.54 4.53
C ILE A 166 13.47 -3.98 5.65
N ILE A 167 14.76 -3.94 5.40
CA ILE A 167 15.79 -4.26 6.39
C ILE A 167 16.30 -2.96 6.99
N THR A 168 16.13 -2.80 8.30
CA THR A 168 16.61 -1.61 9.02
C THR A 168 18.09 -1.71 9.37
N LYS A 169 18.75 -0.56 9.51
CA LYS A 169 20.14 -0.47 9.96
C LYS A 169 20.29 -1.09 11.36
N LYS A 170 21.29 -1.94 11.52
CA LYS A 170 21.67 -2.48 12.84
C LYS A 170 22.37 -1.41 13.67
N VAL A 171 22.26 -1.52 14.99
CA VAL A 171 23.00 -0.64 15.91
C VAL A 171 24.50 -0.88 15.75
N THR A 172 25.25 0.20 15.59
CA THR A 172 26.71 0.21 15.40
C THR A 172 27.44 0.45 16.73
N ASP A 173 28.76 0.24 16.76
CA ASP A 173 29.60 0.43 17.94
C ASP A 173 29.82 1.89 18.31
N THR A 174 29.39 2.81 17.47
CA THR A 174 29.44 4.26 17.67
C THR A 174 28.06 4.84 17.47
N TRP A 175 27.76 5.94 18.13
CA TRP A 175 26.55 6.70 17.88
C TRP A 175 26.58 7.29 16.48
N THR A 176 25.53 7.05 15.74
CA THR A 176 25.28 7.61 14.41
C THR A 176 23.88 8.16 14.34
N GLY A 177 23.67 9.14 13.49
CA GLY A 177 22.33 9.68 13.33
C GLY A 177 22.14 10.43 12.03
N SER A 178 20.89 10.69 11.69
CA SER A 178 20.48 11.53 10.57
C SER A 178 19.24 12.34 10.94
N VAL A 179 19.16 13.52 10.37
CA VAL A 179 17.95 14.35 10.34
C VAL A 179 17.74 14.84 8.93
N SER A 180 16.55 14.68 8.39
CA SER A 180 16.19 15.22 7.08
C SER A 180 14.93 16.07 7.16
N ILE A 181 14.89 17.13 6.37
CA ILE A 181 13.70 17.98 6.18
C ILE A 181 13.55 18.19 4.69
N GLY A 182 12.37 17.91 4.16
CA GLY A 182 12.04 18.06 2.77
C GLY A 182 10.71 18.77 2.56
N ARG A 183 10.58 19.48 1.44
CA ARG A 183 9.33 20.13 1.02
C ARG A 183 9.16 20.05 -0.47
N THR A 184 7.92 19.77 -0.89
CA THR A 184 7.48 19.87 -2.28
C THR A 184 6.81 21.23 -2.49
N HIS A 185 7.18 21.90 -3.57
CA HIS A 185 6.52 23.10 -4.05
C HIS A 185 5.86 22.83 -5.40
N GLN A 186 4.57 23.07 -5.50
CA GLN A 186 3.78 22.90 -6.71
C GLN A 186 3.87 24.16 -7.59
N THR A 187 3.87 23.99 -8.92
CA THR A 187 3.79 25.14 -9.86
C THR A 187 2.36 25.59 -10.09
N ASP A 188 1.39 24.79 -9.69
CA ASP A 188 -0.04 25.08 -9.74
C ASP A 188 -0.58 25.07 -8.30
N ASP A 189 -1.05 26.22 -7.84
CA ASP A 189 -1.56 26.45 -6.47
C ASP A 189 -2.81 25.62 -6.12
N SER A 190 -3.46 24.99 -7.11
CA SER A 190 -4.60 24.10 -6.88
C SER A 190 -4.18 22.73 -6.30
N PHE A 191 -2.87 22.40 -6.33
CA PHE A 191 -2.33 21.16 -5.75
C PHE A 191 -1.62 21.42 -4.43
N GLY A 192 -1.94 20.61 -3.41
CA GLY A 192 -1.36 20.70 -2.09
C GLY A 192 0.13 20.39 -2.07
N GLU A 193 0.87 21.14 -1.26
CA GLU A 193 2.29 20.91 -0.99
C GLU A 193 2.50 19.86 0.08
N ASP A 194 3.66 19.19 0.05
CA ASP A 194 4.07 18.22 1.05
C ASP A 194 5.25 18.76 1.86
N THR A 195 5.28 18.44 3.15
CA THR A 195 6.43 18.64 4.03
C THR A 195 6.77 17.35 4.75
N THR A 196 8.03 16.97 4.77
CA THR A 196 8.55 15.81 5.49
C THR A 196 9.62 16.24 6.48
N ALA A 197 9.66 15.60 7.64
CA ALA A 197 10.76 15.72 8.59
C ALA A 197 11.01 14.35 9.21
N ASP A 198 12.24 13.84 9.07
CA ASP A 198 12.62 12.52 9.52
C ASP A 198 13.86 12.58 10.39
N PHE A 199 13.98 11.68 11.36
CA PHE A 199 15.20 11.47 12.10
C PHE A 199 15.44 9.99 12.40
N ASN A 200 16.70 9.65 12.55
CA ASN A 200 17.16 8.35 13.02
C ASN A 200 18.44 8.52 13.82
N ILE A 201 18.48 7.93 15.03
CA ILE A 201 19.65 7.95 15.91
C ILE A 201 19.84 6.54 16.43
N ALA A 202 21.03 5.99 16.30
CA ALA A 202 21.36 4.65 16.77
C ALA A 202 22.77 4.58 17.34
N GLY A 203 22.96 3.82 18.42
CA GLY A 203 24.28 3.62 18.99
C GLY A 203 24.26 2.74 20.24
N PRO A 204 25.43 2.43 20.81
CA PRO A 204 25.57 1.57 21.95
C PRO A 204 25.24 2.31 23.27
N ILE A 205 24.37 1.71 24.09
CA ILE A 205 24.27 2.04 25.52
C ILE A 205 25.44 1.37 26.25
N ILE A 206 25.69 0.10 25.92
CA ILE A 206 26.87 -0.67 26.38
C ILE A 206 27.46 -1.29 25.13
N LYS A 207 28.69 -0.94 24.83
CA LYS A 207 29.37 -1.39 23.62
C LYS A 207 29.33 -2.92 23.52
N ASP A 208 29.02 -3.45 22.34
CA ASP A 208 28.90 -4.86 21.99
C ASP A 208 27.81 -5.64 22.74
N VAL A 209 27.11 -5.04 23.73
CA VAL A 209 26.13 -5.71 24.58
C VAL A 209 24.72 -5.15 24.42
N LEU A 210 24.56 -3.83 24.55
CA LEU A 210 23.24 -3.20 24.55
C LEU A 210 23.22 -1.98 23.64
N GLY A 211 22.40 -2.03 22.62
CA GLY A 211 22.21 -0.98 21.65
C GLY A 211 20.80 -0.39 21.67
N LEU A 212 20.71 0.88 21.28
CA LEU A 212 19.46 1.63 21.15
C LEU A 212 19.38 2.28 19.79
N ALA A 213 18.22 2.19 19.15
CA ALA A 213 17.88 3.01 17.99
C ALA A 213 16.52 3.69 18.22
N ILE A 214 16.44 4.97 17.87
CA ILE A 214 15.21 5.76 17.89
C ILE A 214 15.05 6.40 16.51
N ARG A 215 13.85 6.29 15.93
CA ARG A 215 13.52 6.83 14.61
C ARG A 215 12.17 7.51 14.65
N GLY A 216 11.97 8.52 13.83
CA GLY A 216 10.67 9.17 13.72
C GLY A 216 10.50 9.91 12.42
N SER A 217 9.25 10.13 12.03
CA SER A 217 8.87 10.88 10.85
C SER A 217 7.62 11.71 11.08
N ILE A 218 7.57 12.84 10.39
CA ILE A 218 6.40 13.70 10.26
C ILE A 218 6.19 13.92 8.77
N TYR A 219 4.96 13.69 8.31
CA TYR A 219 4.52 14.02 6.96
C TYR A 219 3.26 14.87 7.07
N GLU A 220 3.28 16.02 6.42
CA GLU A 220 2.14 16.93 6.30
C GLU A 220 1.87 17.20 4.82
N ARG A 221 0.60 17.19 4.44
CA ARG A 221 0.15 17.50 3.09
C ARG A 221 -1.06 18.41 3.14
N ASP A 222 -0.99 19.49 2.37
CA ASP A 222 -2.12 20.38 2.15
C ASP A 222 -3.14 19.74 1.19
N ALA A 223 -4.41 20.09 1.33
CA ALA A 223 -5.47 19.63 0.42
C ALA A 223 -5.24 20.12 -1.01
N SER A 224 -5.62 19.29 -1.99
CA SER A 224 -5.64 19.68 -3.40
C SER A 224 -7.07 19.96 -3.85
N THR A 225 -7.27 21.06 -4.59
CA THR A 225 -8.56 21.49 -5.12
C THR A 225 -8.44 21.79 -6.62
N PRO A 226 -8.10 20.79 -7.46
CA PRO A 226 -7.88 21.01 -8.88
C PRO A 226 -9.11 21.55 -9.58
N ASP A 227 -8.93 22.53 -10.44
CA ASP A 227 -9.95 23.07 -11.33
C ASP A 227 -9.98 22.28 -12.63
N PHE A 228 -11.17 22.19 -13.22
CA PHE A 228 -11.40 21.50 -14.48
C PHE A 228 -12.19 22.40 -15.42
N GLU A 229 -11.88 22.33 -16.70
CA GLU A 229 -12.64 23.05 -17.71
C GLU A 229 -14.13 22.68 -17.66
N SER A 230 -15.00 23.65 -17.90
CA SER A 230 -16.44 23.41 -18.04
C SER A 230 -16.74 22.75 -19.38
N VAL A 231 -17.85 22.02 -19.45
CA VAL A 231 -18.32 21.36 -20.68
C VAL A 231 -19.70 21.85 -21.07
N LEU A 232 -19.96 21.91 -22.38
CA LEU A 232 -21.27 22.21 -22.94
C LEU A 232 -22.02 20.93 -23.24
N ASP A 233 -23.27 20.83 -22.78
CA ASP A 233 -24.13 19.73 -23.15
C ASP A 233 -24.76 19.92 -24.57
N PRO A 234 -25.42 18.89 -25.13
CA PRO A 234 -26.08 19.00 -26.43
C PRO A 234 -27.19 20.09 -26.50
N ALA A 235 -27.73 20.54 -25.37
CA ALA A 235 -28.69 21.64 -25.30
C ALA A 235 -28.00 23.01 -25.19
N GLY A 236 -26.67 23.09 -25.10
CA GLY A 236 -25.88 24.30 -24.98
C GLY A 236 -25.79 24.85 -23.55
N ILE A 237 -26.09 24.02 -22.54
CA ILE A 237 -25.96 24.39 -21.13
C ILE A 237 -24.52 24.06 -20.66
N VAL A 238 -23.94 25.02 -19.92
CA VAL A 238 -22.60 24.86 -19.33
C VAL A 238 -22.69 24.06 -18.04
N HIS A 239 -21.89 23.00 -17.95
CA HIS A 239 -21.74 22.19 -16.76
C HIS A 239 -20.32 22.34 -16.18
N TYR A 240 -20.25 22.60 -14.88
CA TYR A 240 -19.01 22.66 -14.12
C TYR A 240 -18.78 21.31 -13.42
N ARG A 241 -17.60 20.74 -13.58
CA ARG A 241 -17.27 19.50 -12.97
C ARG A 241 -17.08 19.66 -11.47
N SER A 242 -17.85 18.90 -10.67
CA SER A 242 -17.65 18.79 -9.23
C SER A 242 -17.10 17.40 -8.92
N LEU A 243 -15.89 17.34 -8.34
CA LEU A 243 -15.24 16.09 -7.94
C LEU A 243 -15.51 15.78 -6.48
N GLY A 244 -15.79 14.50 -6.22
CA GLY A 244 -15.63 13.96 -4.88
C GLY A 244 -14.15 13.78 -4.55
N PHE A 245 -13.80 13.89 -3.29
CA PHE A 245 -12.42 13.69 -2.82
C PHE A 245 -11.92 12.27 -3.14
N GLY A 246 -10.64 12.18 -3.53
CA GLY A 246 -10.01 10.98 -4.07
C GLY A 246 -10.15 10.83 -5.59
N GLY A 247 -11.03 11.61 -6.25
CA GLY A 247 -11.15 11.66 -7.71
C GLY A 247 -10.30 12.75 -8.33
N GLY A 248 -9.73 12.53 -9.53
CA GLY A 248 -9.03 13.56 -10.32
C GLY A 248 -7.86 14.24 -9.61
N GLY A 249 -7.26 13.64 -8.59
CA GLY A 249 -6.18 14.25 -7.80
C GLY A 249 -6.63 15.16 -6.66
N LYS A 250 -7.94 15.21 -6.35
CA LYS A 250 -8.47 15.96 -5.21
C LYS A 250 -8.18 15.19 -3.92
N THR A 251 -7.09 15.57 -3.25
CA THR A 251 -6.65 14.96 -1.97
C THR A 251 -7.10 15.80 -0.79
N VAL A 252 -7.10 15.19 0.40
CA VAL A 252 -7.46 15.87 1.64
C VAL A 252 -6.22 16.32 2.41
N ASP A 253 -6.35 17.38 3.19
CA ASP A 253 -5.35 17.80 4.17
C ASP A 253 -5.09 16.69 5.18
N ASN A 254 -3.83 16.38 5.40
CA ASN A 254 -3.47 15.30 6.32
C ASN A 254 -2.12 15.52 7.01
N THR A 255 -2.02 14.92 8.20
CA THR A 255 -0.81 14.90 9.02
C THR A 255 -0.57 13.49 9.55
N ASN A 256 0.63 12.98 9.32
CA ASN A 256 1.04 11.64 9.73
C ASN A 256 2.30 11.73 10.61
N HIS A 257 2.29 11.07 11.75
CA HIS A 257 3.43 10.98 12.66
C HIS A 257 3.77 9.51 12.89
N ALA A 258 5.04 9.17 12.82
CA ALA A 258 5.54 7.86 13.21
C ALA A 258 6.73 8.01 14.18
N LEU A 259 6.81 7.11 15.14
CA LEU A 259 7.93 7.00 16.08
C LEU A 259 8.23 5.52 16.28
N GLY A 260 9.50 5.14 16.24
CA GLY A 260 9.97 3.80 16.49
C GLY A 260 11.14 3.77 17.47
N LEU A 261 11.15 2.76 18.32
CA LEU A 261 12.23 2.46 19.25
C LEU A 261 12.66 1.01 19.05
N SER A 262 13.96 0.78 19.02
CA SER A 262 14.55 -0.56 18.95
C SER A 262 15.62 -0.70 20.03
N LEU A 263 15.49 -1.70 20.88
CA LEU A 263 16.46 -2.05 21.91
C LEU A 263 17.06 -3.41 21.57
N SER A 264 18.36 -3.46 21.33
CA SER A 264 19.09 -4.67 20.92
C SER A 264 20.01 -5.10 22.06
N TRP A 265 19.82 -6.29 22.58
CA TRP A 265 20.64 -6.90 23.63
C TRP A 265 21.33 -8.16 23.13
N LYS A 266 22.64 -8.24 23.31
CA LYS A 266 23.47 -9.42 23.00
C LYS A 266 23.94 -10.04 24.32
N PRO A 267 23.19 -11.01 24.88
CA PRO A 267 23.61 -11.67 26.14
C PRO A 267 24.87 -12.51 25.96
N THR A 268 25.14 -13.00 24.76
CA THR A 268 26.32 -13.76 24.34
C THR A 268 26.70 -13.40 22.92
N ASP A 269 27.88 -13.79 22.45
CA ASP A 269 28.36 -13.51 21.10
C ASP A 269 27.49 -14.14 20.00
N ASN A 270 26.81 -15.25 20.32
CA ASN A 270 26.00 -16.03 19.39
C ASN A 270 24.50 -15.85 19.58
N GLN A 271 24.05 -14.93 20.44
CA GLN A 271 22.63 -14.67 20.66
C GLN A 271 22.32 -13.18 20.69
N SER A 272 21.20 -12.80 20.10
CA SER A 272 20.66 -11.45 20.19
C SER A 272 19.16 -11.47 20.50
N LEU A 273 18.73 -10.49 21.29
CA LEU A 273 17.33 -10.23 21.59
C LEU A 273 17.04 -8.79 21.22
N VAL A 274 16.05 -8.58 20.36
CA VAL A 274 15.64 -7.26 19.89
C VAL A 274 14.19 -7.01 20.29
N PHE A 275 13.97 -5.92 21.01
CA PHE A 275 12.64 -5.40 21.27
C PHE A 275 12.39 -4.18 20.40
N ASP A 276 11.34 -4.21 19.59
CA ASP A 276 10.88 -3.10 18.76
C ASP A 276 9.52 -2.61 19.23
N TYR A 277 9.34 -1.28 19.25
CA TYR A 277 8.06 -0.63 19.47
C TYR A 277 7.87 0.49 18.46
N ASP A 278 6.81 0.42 17.68
CA ASP A 278 6.50 1.39 16.64
C ASP A 278 5.08 1.93 16.83
N ILE A 279 4.93 3.25 16.77
CA ILE A 279 3.65 3.93 16.79
C ILE A 279 3.47 4.75 15.51
N SER A 280 2.23 4.78 15.00
CA SER A 280 1.85 5.66 13.90
C SER A 280 0.51 6.31 14.21
N ARG A 281 0.40 7.61 13.94
CA ARG A 281 -0.80 8.42 14.15
C ARG A 281 -1.05 9.23 12.90
N GLN A 282 -2.18 9.00 12.27
CA GLN A 282 -2.56 9.64 11.01
C GLN A 282 -3.86 10.38 11.21
N LYS A 283 -3.94 11.61 10.72
CA LYS A 283 -5.13 12.46 10.80
C LYS A 283 -5.42 13.06 9.44
N TYR A 284 -6.67 12.95 9.02
CA TYR A 284 -7.21 13.51 7.79
C TYR A 284 -8.32 14.49 8.14
N ASP A 285 -8.24 15.72 7.62
CA ASP A 285 -9.18 16.78 7.95
C ASP A 285 -10.48 16.65 7.13
N ASN A 286 -11.62 16.85 7.80
CA ASN A 286 -12.95 16.87 7.20
C ASN A 286 -13.66 18.20 7.44
N LYS A 287 -12.92 19.28 7.71
CA LYS A 287 -13.53 20.59 7.82
C LYS A 287 -14.15 21.00 6.50
N PRO A 288 -15.33 21.65 6.52
CA PRO A 288 -16.00 22.02 5.30
C PRO A 288 -15.22 23.09 4.54
N ILE A 289 -15.16 22.92 3.22
CA ILE A 289 -14.74 23.93 2.28
C ILE A 289 -15.99 24.70 1.89
N ILE A 290 -16.00 26.02 2.13
CA ILE A 290 -17.12 26.89 1.75
C ILE A 290 -16.97 27.26 0.27
N LYS A 291 -17.92 26.84 -0.55
CA LYS A 291 -17.96 27.17 -1.98
C LYS A 291 -18.38 28.62 -2.20
N PRO A 292 -18.14 29.20 -3.38
CA PRO A 292 -18.56 30.57 -3.72
C PRO A 292 -20.07 30.81 -3.60
N ASP A 293 -20.88 29.76 -3.73
CA ASP A 293 -22.35 29.82 -3.56
C ASP A 293 -22.78 29.67 -2.09
N GLY A 294 -21.85 29.60 -1.15
CA GLY A 294 -22.09 29.43 0.28
C GLY A 294 -22.38 27.99 0.71
N THR A 295 -22.31 27.00 -0.18
CA THR A 295 -22.51 25.60 0.18
C THR A 295 -21.24 25.01 0.80
N GLU A 296 -21.43 24.10 1.76
CA GLU A 296 -20.35 23.36 2.43
C GLU A 296 -20.03 22.08 1.68
N GLU A 297 -18.75 21.84 1.40
CA GLU A 297 -18.25 20.57 0.87
C GLU A 297 -17.30 19.93 1.87
N TYR A 298 -17.64 18.73 2.34
CA TYR A 298 -16.83 17.96 3.29
C TYR A 298 -15.87 17.04 2.55
N PRO A 299 -14.54 17.18 2.76
CA PRO A 299 -13.51 16.45 2.01
C PRO A 299 -13.60 14.92 2.12
N LEU A 300 -13.83 14.39 3.31
CA LEU A 300 -13.92 12.95 3.52
C LEU A 300 -15.31 12.41 3.24
N GLY A 301 -16.33 13.19 3.52
CA GLY A 301 -17.73 12.85 3.35
C GLY A 301 -18.63 13.56 4.35
N THR A 302 -19.91 13.33 4.22
CA THR A 302 -20.97 14.04 4.94
C THR A 302 -20.82 13.92 6.45
N VAL A 303 -20.81 15.04 7.14
CA VAL A 303 -20.98 15.15 8.59
C VAL A 303 -22.47 15.09 8.93
N ASP A 304 -22.79 14.38 10.01
CA ASP A 304 -24.18 14.09 10.38
C ASP A 304 -24.93 15.35 10.80
N SER A 305 -26.06 15.60 10.17
CA SER A 305 -26.94 16.72 10.45
C SER A 305 -28.37 16.39 10.09
N ILE A 306 -29.35 17.18 10.54
CA ILE A 306 -30.74 16.98 10.16
C ILE A 306 -30.93 17.02 8.63
N ASN A 307 -30.19 17.84 7.91
CA ASN A 307 -30.28 17.95 6.46
C ASN A 307 -29.71 16.71 5.74
N THR A 308 -28.73 16.01 6.35
CA THR A 308 -28.13 14.80 5.76
C THR A 308 -28.94 13.55 6.06
N ILE A 309 -29.68 13.51 7.16
CA ILE A 309 -30.52 12.36 7.51
C ILE A 309 -31.94 12.49 6.95
N TRP A 310 -32.52 13.71 6.84
CA TRP A 310 -33.88 13.96 6.37
C TRP A 310 -34.00 13.82 4.85
N ARG A 311 -33.82 12.60 4.37
CA ARG A 311 -33.78 12.29 2.92
C ARG A 311 -34.60 11.05 2.61
N THR A 312 -35.23 11.07 1.43
CA THR A 312 -35.90 9.88 0.86
C THR A 312 -35.33 9.56 -0.52
N GLY A 313 -35.45 8.31 -0.90
CA GLY A 313 -35.18 7.83 -2.24
C GLY A 313 -36.26 6.84 -2.67
N LYS A 314 -36.38 6.60 -3.98
CA LYS A 314 -37.28 5.61 -4.56
C LYS A 314 -36.47 4.65 -5.42
N THR A 315 -36.51 3.36 -5.08
CA THR A 315 -35.80 2.33 -5.80
C THR A 315 -36.68 1.12 -5.95
N GLY A 316 -36.83 0.57 -7.18
CA GLY A 316 -37.70 -0.57 -7.45
C GLY A 316 -39.16 -0.35 -7.05
N GLY A 317 -39.66 0.90 -7.10
CA GLY A 317 -41.01 1.23 -6.67
C GLY A 317 -41.19 1.50 -5.16
N ILE A 318 -40.18 1.17 -4.34
CA ILE A 318 -40.19 1.36 -2.88
C ILE A 318 -39.66 2.74 -2.52
N THR A 319 -40.43 3.50 -1.73
CA THR A 319 -39.94 4.76 -1.13
C THR A 319 -39.38 4.42 0.24
N SER A 320 -38.12 4.82 0.48
CA SER A 320 -37.42 4.59 1.75
C SER A 320 -36.71 5.85 2.24
N ALA A 321 -36.44 5.92 3.55
CA ALA A 321 -35.51 6.90 4.08
C ALA A 321 -34.10 6.56 3.59
N GLN A 322 -33.38 7.56 3.07
CA GLN A 322 -32.02 7.43 2.54
C GLN A 322 -31.05 8.39 3.29
N PRO A 323 -30.92 8.24 4.64
CA PRO A 323 -30.05 9.08 5.43
C PRO A 323 -28.58 8.87 4.97
N ARG A 324 -27.84 9.97 4.81
CA ARG A 324 -26.41 9.97 4.58
C ARG A 324 -25.70 10.33 5.86
N VAL A 325 -24.86 9.44 6.33
CA VAL A 325 -24.07 9.56 7.56
C VAL A 325 -22.69 8.93 7.34
N GLY A 326 -21.75 9.16 8.21
CA GLY A 326 -20.55 8.36 8.22
C GLY A 326 -19.26 9.04 8.59
N TYR A 327 -19.19 10.38 8.70
CA TYR A 327 -17.93 11.04 9.05
C TYR A 327 -18.12 12.08 10.17
N SER A 328 -17.08 12.26 10.98
CA SER A 328 -16.88 13.38 11.90
C SER A 328 -15.94 14.42 11.26
N ASP A 329 -15.55 15.45 12.03
CA ASP A 329 -14.68 16.55 11.58
C ASP A 329 -13.28 16.09 11.12
N ASN A 330 -12.87 14.89 11.49
CA ASN A 330 -11.63 14.28 11.02
C ASN A 330 -11.69 12.75 11.10
N GLN A 331 -10.90 12.11 10.23
CA GLN A 331 -10.62 10.69 10.24
C GLN A 331 -9.24 10.47 10.83
N LYS A 332 -9.10 9.47 11.70
CA LYS A 332 -7.82 9.10 12.32
C LYS A 332 -7.55 7.62 12.14
N PHE A 333 -6.29 7.30 11.93
CA PHE A 333 -5.79 5.93 12.02
C PHE A 333 -4.65 5.92 13.03
N GLU A 334 -4.77 5.04 14.01
CA GLU A 334 -3.78 4.88 15.08
C GLU A 334 -3.29 3.45 15.07
N ARG A 335 -1.97 3.28 14.99
CA ARG A 335 -1.34 1.96 15.00
C ARG A 335 -0.27 1.93 16.08
N ASP A 336 -0.31 0.88 16.88
CA ASP A 336 0.69 0.52 17.86
C ASP A 336 1.18 -0.91 17.55
N ALA A 337 2.49 -1.09 17.46
CA ALA A 337 3.09 -2.38 17.18
C ALA A 337 4.30 -2.62 18.07
N PHE A 338 4.40 -3.80 18.63
CA PHE A 338 5.63 -4.23 19.31
C PHE A 338 6.02 -5.63 18.87
N ALA A 339 7.30 -5.92 18.93
CA ALA A 339 7.84 -7.23 18.67
C ALA A 339 9.04 -7.53 19.57
N LEU A 340 9.14 -8.77 19.99
CA LEU A 340 10.32 -9.33 20.66
C LEU A 340 10.89 -10.42 19.78
N THR A 341 12.12 -10.24 19.29
CA THR A 341 12.78 -11.16 18.37
C THR A 341 14.07 -11.68 19.02
N HIS A 342 14.22 -13.00 19.02
CA HIS A 342 15.45 -13.70 19.39
C HIS A 342 16.10 -14.29 18.15
N GLU A 343 17.38 -14.03 17.96
CA GLU A 343 18.23 -14.69 16.95
C GLU A 343 19.36 -15.43 17.67
N GLY A 344 19.60 -16.68 17.25
CA GLY A 344 20.70 -17.50 17.77
C GLY A 344 21.51 -18.10 16.65
N ASP A 345 22.83 -18.08 16.78
CA ASP A 345 23.80 -18.71 15.87
C ASP A 345 24.48 -19.87 16.61
N TRP A 346 23.98 -21.07 16.35
CA TRP A 346 24.44 -22.30 17.00
C TRP A 346 25.40 -23.06 16.07
N ASP A 347 26.25 -23.88 16.61
CA ASP A 347 27.21 -24.67 15.80
C ASP A 347 26.54 -25.49 14.68
N TRP A 348 25.27 -25.89 14.88
CA TRP A 348 24.52 -26.77 13.98
C TRP A 348 23.36 -26.11 13.25
N ALA A 349 22.93 -24.92 13.64
CA ALA A 349 21.79 -24.22 13.05
C ALA A 349 21.79 -22.73 13.41
N LYS A 350 21.01 -21.94 12.67
CA LYS A 350 20.60 -20.60 13.10
C LYS A 350 19.13 -20.62 13.46
N SER A 351 18.77 -19.94 14.54
CA SER A 351 17.39 -19.83 15.00
C SER A 351 16.88 -18.40 14.92
N PHE A 352 15.61 -18.25 14.60
CA PHE A 352 14.87 -17.00 14.63
C PHE A 352 13.52 -17.27 15.28
N VAL A 353 13.18 -16.53 16.35
CA VAL A 353 11.88 -16.57 17.01
C VAL A 353 11.41 -15.16 17.24
N SER A 354 10.24 -14.81 16.75
CA SER A 354 9.66 -13.47 16.90
C SER A 354 8.22 -13.54 17.38
N LEU A 355 7.91 -12.86 18.47
CA LEU A 355 6.56 -12.64 18.94
C LEU A 355 6.18 -11.16 18.70
N GLY A 356 5.20 -10.92 17.87
CA GLY A 356 4.70 -9.60 17.54
C GLY A 356 3.25 -9.39 17.94
N TYR A 357 2.91 -8.14 18.19
CA TYR A 357 1.54 -7.66 18.38
C TYR A 357 1.33 -6.37 17.62
N VAL A 358 0.21 -6.26 16.94
CA VAL A 358 -0.19 -5.05 16.22
C VAL A 358 -1.64 -4.74 16.56
N GLN A 359 -1.90 -3.51 16.98
CA GLN A 359 -3.23 -2.93 17.14
C GLN A 359 -3.39 -1.79 16.14
N THR A 360 -4.52 -1.74 15.45
CA THR A 360 -4.86 -0.65 14.54
C THR A 360 -6.29 -0.20 14.78
N ASN A 361 -6.48 1.11 15.00
CA ASN A 361 -7.78 1.75 15.21
C ASN A 361 -8.08 2.70 14.06
N ASN A 362 -9.31 2.64 13.56
CA ASN A 362 -9.87 3.59 12.61
C ASN A 362 -10.99 4.37 13.29
N GLN A 363 -10.79 5.66 13.48
CA GLN A 363 -11.68 6.56 14.20
C GLN A 363 -12.15 7.71 13.30
N GLY A 364 -13.31 8.30 13.60
CA GLY A 364 -13.86 9.42 12.84
C GLY A 364 -15.02 9.01 11.93
N ARG A 365 -15.56 7.81 12.15
CA ARG A 365 -16.76 7.31 11.49
C ARG A 365 -17.92 7.28 12.47
N THR A 366 -19.15 7.40 11.93
CA THR A 366 -20.40 7.22 12.67
C THR A 366 -21.14 6.00 12.13
N LEU A 367 -22.00 5.41 12.97
CA LEU A 367 -22.78 4.24 12.58
C LEU A 367 -23.87 4.64 11.58
N PRO A 368 -24.05 3.88 10.49
CA PRO A 368 -25.21 3.98 9.63
C PRO A 368 -26.51 3.72 10.39
N PHE A 369 -27.63 4.06 9.80
CA PHE A 369 -28.95 3.77 10.38
C PHE A 369 -29.25 2.28 10.29
N THR A 370 -29.74 1.71 11.38
CA THR A 370 -30.33 0.37 11.40
C THR A 370 -31.63 0.33 10.61
N VAL A 371 -32.12 -0.86 10.31
CA VAL A 371 -33.42 -1.05 9.62
C VAL A 371 -34.57 -0.38 10.40
N ALA A 372 -34.62 -0.58 11.71
CA ALA A 372 -35.61 0.02 12.58
C ALA A 372 -35.61 1.53 12.59
N GLU A 373 -34.41 2.12 12.74
CA GLU A 373 -34.22 3.57 12.68
C GLU A 373 -34.64 4.15 11.33
N ARG A 374 -34.34 3.47 10.21
CA ARG A 374 -34.77 3.94 8.86
C ARG A 374 -36.29 3.88 8.69
N LYS A 375 -36.95 2.83 9.16
CA LYS A 375 -38.40 2.73 9.16
C LYS A 375 -39.03 3.85 10.00
N GLN A 376 -38.49 4.12 11.18
CA GLN A 376 -38.93 5.21 12.04
C GLN A 376 -38.72 6.58 11.41
N LEU A 377 -37.53 6.82 10.85
CA LEU A 377 -37.22 8.08 10.14
C LEU A 377 -38.15 8.30 8.94
N LEU A 378 -38.48 7.24 8.19
CA LEU A 378 -39.43 7.34 7.08
C LEU A 378 -40.82 7.76 7.55
N GLN A 379 -41.31 7.19 8.68
CA GLN A 379 -42.59 7.62 9.28
C GLN A 379 -42.56 9.10 9.69
N MET A 380 -41.44 9.59 10.25
CA MET A 380 -41.28 10.99 10.58
C MET A 380 -41.32 11.87 9.32
N ILE A 381 -40.59 11.49 8.26
CA ILE A 381 -40.57 12.22 7.00
C ILE A 381 -41.97 12.30 6.37
N GLN A 382 -42.67 11.17 6.31
CA GLN A 382 -44.01 11.07 5.72
C GLN A 382 -45.12 11.63 6.62
N GLY A 383 -44.87 11.84 7.91
CA GLY A 383 -45.91 12.23 8.87
C GLY A 383 -46.95 11.15 9.09
N THR A 384 -46.54 9.89 9.20
CA THR A 384 -47.39 8.72 9.42
C THR A 384 -47.20 8.13 10.81
N GLY A 385 -48.03 7.17 11.20
CA GLY A 385 -47.98 6.53 12.52
C GLY A 385 -48.20 7.55 13.64
N ILE A 386 -47.36 7.50 14.67
CA ILE A 386 -47.44 8.41 15.83
C ILE A 386 -47.10 9.88 15.48
N TYR A 387 -46.57 10.13 14.29
CA TYR A 387 -46.20 11.48 13.81
C TYR A 387 -47.30 12.14 12.96
N THR A 388 -48.48 11.51 12.83
CA THR A 388 -49.59 12.03 12.05
C THR A 388 -50.09 13.37 12.62
N GLY A 389 -50.27 14.35 11.74
CA GLY A 389 -50.75 15.69 12.13
C GLY A 389 -49.70 16.64 12.69
N LEU A 390 -48.45 16.17 12.93
CA LEU A 390 -47.37 17.05 13.36
C LEU A 390 -46.77 17.84 12.19
N PRO A 391 -46.55 19.16 12.36
CA PRO A 391 -45.84 19.98 11.36
C PRO A 391 -44.45 19.41 11.05
N GLU A 392 -43.99 19.61 9.80
CA GLU A 392 -42.68 19.10 9.36
C GLU A 392 -41.52 19.61 10.24
N ALA A 393 -41.54 20.89 10.60
CA ALA A 393 -40.53 21.48 11.46
C ALA A 393 -40.45 20.80 12.83
N GLN A 394 -41.58 20.39 13.40
CA GLN A 394 -41.62 19.65 14.67
C GLN A 394 -41.08 18.22 14.47
N ARG A 395 -41.48 17.54 13.39
CA ARG A 395 -40.99 16.20 13.06
C ARG A 395 -39.47 16.17 12.81
N LYS A 396 -38.91 17.22 12.16
CA LYS A 396 -37.45 17.40 11.99
C LYS A 396 -36.73 17.54 13.33
N ARG A 397 -37.28 18.34 14.27
CA ARG A 397 -36.68 18.45 15.62
C ARG A 397 -36.69 17.11 16.35
N ILE A 398 -37.82 16.39 16.31
CA ILE A 398 -37.91 15.04 16.90
C ILE A 398 -36.86 14.10 16.27
N ALA A 399 -36.68 14.13 14.96
CA ALA A 399 -35.67 13.30 14.29
C ALA A 399 -34.24 13.70 14.70
N GLU A 400 -33.96 15.00 14.83
CA GLU A 400 -32.69 15.51 15.30
C GLU A 400 -32.40 15.05 16.73
N ASP A 401 -33.34 15.23 17.66
CA ASP A 401 -33.22 14.80 19.05
C ASP A 401 -33.11 13.28 19.21
N THR A 402 -33.70 12.52 18.29
CA THR A 402 -33.73 11.04 18.35
C THR A 402 -32.44 10.42 17.78
N PHE A 403 -31.92 10.96 16.68
CA PHE A 403 -30.88 10.31 15.89
C PHE A 403 -29.54 11.01 15.91
N LEU A 404 -29.44 12.23 16.42
CA LEU A 404 -28.20 13.01 16.42
C LEU A 404 -27.76 13.38 17.86
N PRO A 405 -26.45 13.43 18.15
CA PRO A 405 -25.39 12.97 17.26
C PRO A 405 -25.42 11.45 17.08
N ARG A 406 -25.02 10.97 15.89
CA ARG A 406 -24.90 9.52 15.64
C ARG A 406 -23.84 8.89 16.55
N GLN A 407 -24.07 7.64 16.92
CA GLN A 407 -23.10 6.84 17.65
C GLN A 407 -21.81 6.68 16.78
N LYS A 408 -20.63 6.77 17.41
CA LYS A 408 -19.37 6.51 16.74
C LYS A 408 -19.25 5.03 16.38
N ARG A 409 -18.75 4.75 15.17
CA ARG A 409 -18.41 3.40 14.75
C ARG A 409 -17.07 3.00 15.37
N THR A 410 -17.04 1.88 16.06
CA THR A 410 -15.80 1.20 16.41
C THR A 410 -15.27 0.46 15.19
N LEU A 411 -13.98 0.57 14.90
CA LEU A 411 -13.30 -0.27 13.91
C LEU A 411 -11.86 -0.47 14.40
N GLU A 412 -11.61 -1.63 14.95
CA GLU A 412 -10.35 -1.98 15.62
C GLU A 412 -9.91 -3.38 15.20
N SER A 413 -8.63 -3.53 14.89
CA SER A 413 -8.01 -4.82 14.61
C SER A 413 -6.82 -5.04 15.54
N ASN A 414 -6.79 -6.20 16.17
CA ASN A 414 -5.73 -6.68 17.05
C ASN A 414 -5.16 -7.97 16.46
N GLN A 415 -3.84 -8.10 16.41
CA GLN A 415 -3.20 -9.30 15.88
C GLN A 415 -1.94 -9.66 16.65
N TRP A 416 -1.88 -10.91 17.12
CA TRP A 416 -0.67 -11.56 17.61
C TRP A 416 -0.10 -12.46 16.53
N THR A 417 1.23 -12.46 16.40
CA THR A 417 1.94 -13.36 15.46
C THR A 417 3.18 -13.91 16.15
N LEU A 418 3.29 -15.23 16.18
CA LEU A 418 4.50 -15.95 16.57
C LEU A 418 5.10 -16.57 15.32
N ASP A 419 6.33 -16.20 15.00
CA ASP A 419 7.14 -16.79 13.93
C ASP A 419 8.34 -17.51 14.54
N ALA A 420 8.58 -18.75 14.18
CA ALA A 420 9.77 -19.48 14.60
C ALA A 420 10.34 -20.29 13.43
N LYS A 421 11.65 -20.20 13.21
CA LYS A 421 12.35 -20.97 12.17
C LYS A 421 13.77 -21.35 12.59
N LEU A 422 14.24 -22.44 12.01
CA LEU A 422 15.61 -22.94 12.09
C LEU A 422 16.17 -23.04 10.68
N ASP A 423 17.37 -22.53 10.46
CA ASP A 423 18.19 -22.70 9.26
C ASP A 423 19.29 -23.74 9.61
N ILE A 424 19.23 -24.91 9.00
CA ILE A 424 20.05 -26.09 9.33
C ILE A 424 20.92 -26.42 8.11
N PRO A 425 22.20 -26.07 8.11
CA PRO A 425 23.15 -26.54 7.09
C PRO A 425 23.59 -27.97 7.36
N PHE A 426 23.64 -28.81 6.33
CA PHE A 426 24.22 -30.16 6.43
C PHE A 426 24.72 -30.66 5.07
N GLU A 427 25.52 -31.74 5.10
CA GLU A 427 26.09 -32.37 3.90
C GLU A 427 25.47 -33.75 3.68
N LEU A 428 24.82 -33.96 2.52
CA LEU A 428 24.28 -35.26 2.10
C LEU A 428 24.17 -35.27 0.56
N ALA A 429 25.09 -35.96 -0.11
CA ALA A 429 25.19 -35.98 -1.58
C ALA A 429 25.20 -34.56 -2.20
N GLY A 430 25.90 -33.63 -1.57
CA GLY A 430 25.94 -32.19 -1.82
C GLY A 430 25.66 -31.42 -0.55
N SER A 431 25.75 -30.08 -0.61
CA SER A 431 25.44 -29.26 0.54
C SER A 431 23.97 -28.87 0.56
N HIS A 432 23.34 -28.92 1.73
CA HIS A 432 21.95 -28.55 1.98
C HIS A 432 21.88 -27.38 2.91
N LYS A 433 20.88 -26.53 2.67
CA LYS A 433 20.39 -25.53 3.62
C LYS A 433 18.89 -25.70 3.78
N THR A 434 18.50 -26.28 4.91
CA THR A 434 17.10 -26.59 5.19
C THR A 434 16.52 -25.61 6.20
N ILE A 435 15.42 -24.97 5.85
CA ILE A 435 14.63 -24.16 6.76
C ILE A 435 13.40 -24.95 7.18
N VAL A 436 13.21 -25.06 8.48
CA VAL A 436 12.00 -25.59 9.11
C VAL A 436 11.40 -24.50 9.96
N GLY A 437 10.08 -24.27 9.86
CA GLY A 437 9.48 -23.25 10.68
C GLY A 437 8.00 -23.43 10.92
N THR A 438 7.50 -22.62 11.83
CA THR A 438 6.09 -22.53 12.19
C THR A 438 5.68 -21.08 12.36
N GLN A 439 4.43 -20.80 12.08
CA GLN A 439 3.81 -19.50 12.34
C GLN A 439 2.46 -19.71 13.00
N ILE A 440 2.15 -18.93 14.02
CA ILE A 440 0.84 -18.90 14.68
C ILE A 440 0.36 -17.46 14.66
N SER A 441 -0.82 -17.25 14.11
CA SER A 441 -1.46 -15.92 14.05
C SER A 441 -2.82 -15.99 14.74
N ARG A 442 -3.09 -15.03 15.62
CA ARG A 442 -4.39 -14.80 16.24
C ARG A 442 -4.80 -13.38 16.02
N GLY A 443 -5.87 -13.18 15.27
CA GLY A 443 -6.42 -11.88 14.95
C GLY A 443 -7.84 -11.71 15.49
N GLU A 444 -8.20 -10.47 15.79
CA GLU A 444 -9.54 -10.06 16.16
C GLU A 444 -9.88 -8.76 15.44
N LEU A 445 -11.05 -8.69 14.85
CA LEU A 445 -11.61 -7.49 14.26
C LEU A 445 -12.92 -7.15 14.96
N ILE A 446 -13.02 -5.94 15.52
CA ILE A 446 -14.22 -5.39 16.12
C ILE A 446 -14.74 -4.31 15.18
N ASP A 447 -15.98 -4.44 14.73
CA ASP A 447 -16.60 -3.45 13.85
C ASP A 447 -18.04 -3.13 14.32
N GLY A 448 -18.32 -1.85 14.45
CA GLY A 448 -19.62 -1.34 14.84
C GLY A 448 -20.77 -1.71 13.87
N VAL A 449 -20.45 -2.11 12.62
CA VAL A 449 -21.50 -2.53 11.66
C VAL A 449 -21.86 -4.00 11.77
N PHE A 450 -21.06 -4.83 12.41
CA PHE A 450 -21.41 -6.24 12.63
C PHE A 450 -22.61 -6.35 13.56
N GLY A 451 -23.58 -7.20 13.21
CA GLY A 451 -24.82 -7.38 13.96
C GLY A 451 -25.88 -6.29 13.73
N MET A 452 -25.65 -5.33 12.83
CA MET A 452 -26.65 -4.30 12.52
C MET A 452 -27.93 -4.89 11.93
N GLU A 453 -27.82 -5.97 11.17
CA GLU A 453 -28.96 -6.72 10.60
C GLU A 453 -29.85 -7.34 11.69
N GLU A 454 -29.29 -7.65 12.85
CA GLU A 454 -30.01 -8.20 14.03
C GLU A 454 -30.41 -7.09 15.02
N GLY A 455 -30.09 -5.83 14.74
CA GLY A 455 -30.32 -4.70 15.62
C GLY A 455 -29.35 -4.61 16.81
N THR A 456 -28.26 -5.37 16.81
CA THR A 456 -27.23 -5.42 17.86
C THR A 456 -25.85 -5.04 17.32
N PRO A 457 -25.63 -3.77 16.94
CA PRO A 457 -24.36 -3.34 16.35
C PRO A 457 -23.18 -3.48 17.32
N GLY A 458 -21.98 -3.81 16.80
CA GLY A 458 -20.74 -3.87 17.57
C GLY A 458 -20.17 -5.28 17.78
N GLY A 459 -20.38 -6.17 16.82
CA GLY A 459 -19.84 -7.53 16.86
C GLY A 459 -18.32 -7.62 16.66
N LYS A 460 -17.78 -8.79 16.94
CA LYS A 460 -16.38 -9.13 16.67
C LYS A 460 -16.26 -10.38 15.80
N GLN A 461 -15.19 -10.46 15.04
CA GLN A 461 -14.81 -11.59 14.23
C GLN A 461 -13.37 -11.98 14.55
N GLU A 462 -13.13 -13.26 14.77
CA GLU A 462 -11.80 -13.81 15.02
C GLU A 462 -11.17 -14.33 13.72
N ASN A 463 -9.85 -14.38 13.68
CA ASN A 463 -9.06 -14.90 12.57
C ASN A 463 -7.85 -15.63 13.16
N ASN A 464 -7.95 -16.95 13.30
CA ASN A 464 -6.94 -17.79 13.89
C ASN A 464 -6.35 -18.73 12.83
N MET A 465 -5.02 -18.75 12.72
CA MET A 465 -4.29 -19.59 11.76
C MET A 465 -3.01 -20.12 12.39
N TRP A 466 -2.64 -21.33 12.05
CA TRP A 466 -1.32 -21.87 12.33
C TRP A 466 -0.74 -22.56 11.08
N SER A 467 0.58 -22.65 11.01
CA SER A 467 1.25 -23.20 9.85
C SER A 467 2.57 -23.89 10.20
N LEU A 468 2.94 -24.84 9.35
CA LEU A 468 4.25 -25.50 9.34
C LEU A 468 4.83 -25.38 7.94
N PHE A 469 6.13 -25.13 7.83
CA PHE A 469 6.80 -25.08 6.54
C PHE A 469 8.20 -25.69 6.59
N LEU A 470 8.59 -26.23 5.44
CA LEU A 470 9.91 -26.79 5.18
C LEU A 470 10.35 -26.31 3.81
N GLU A 471 11.57 -25.80 3.71
CA GLU A 471 12.22 -25.50 2.42
C GLU A 471 13.67 -25.96 2.49
N ASP A 472 14.13 -26.66 1.46
CA ASP A 472 15.51 -27.11 1.33
C ASP A 472 16.14 -26.60 0.03
N THR A 473 17.31 -25.98 0.14
CA THR A 473 18.15 -25.63 -0.99
C THR A 473 19.30 -26.60 -1.05
N TRP A 474 19.26 -27.52 -2.02
CA TRP A 474 20.24 -28.55 -2.27
C TRP A 474 21.19 -28.12 -3.39
N ASN A 475 22.44 -27.88 -3.06
CA ASN A 475 23.52 -27.68 -4.03
C ASN A 475 24.02 -29.06 -4.50
N ILE A 476 23.40 -29.56 -5.57
CA ILE A 476 23.64 -30.93 -6.10
C ILE A 476 25.06 -31.04 -6.64
N PHE A 477 25.50 -30.01 -7.36
CA PHE A 477 26.89 -29.90 -7.86
C PHE A 477 27.19 -28.40 -8.07
N ALA A 478 28.45 -28.03 -8.12
CA ALA A 478 28.91 -26.63 -8.02
C ALA A 478 28.09 -25.57 -8.84
N PRO A 479 27.67 -25.83 -10.11
CA PRO A 479 26.88 -24.82 -10.85
C PRO A 479 25.37 -24.92 -10.63
N PHE A 480 24.82 -25.89 -9.90
CA PHE A 480 23.38 -26.12 -9.83
C PHE A 480 22.85 -26.32 -8.40
N ALA A 481 21.94 -25.40 -8.02
CA ALA A 481 21.17 -25.49 -6.79
C ALA A 481 19.69 -25.74 -7.11
N LEU A 482 19.05 -26.65 -6.36
CA LEU A 482 17.62 -26.93 -6.43
C LEU A 482 16.98 -26.59 -5.09
N THR A 483 16.04 -25.67 -5.11
CA THR A 483 15.22 -25.34 -3.93
C THR A 483 13.86 -25.99 -4.06
N THR A 484 13.47 -26.75 -3.03
CA THR A 484 12.14 -27.37 -2.92
C THR A 484 11.53 -27.00 -1.57
N GLY A 485 10.26 -26.69 -1.55
CA GLY A 485 9.60 -26.31 -0.31
C GLY A 485 8.11 -26.64 -0.31
N ILE A 486 7.58 -26.77 0.87
CA ILE A 486 6.14 -26.93 1.11
C ILE A 486 5.75 -26.22 2.40
N ARG A 487 4.61 -25.58 2.36
CA ARG A 487 3.97 -25.01 3.55
C ARG A 487 2.55 -25.55 3.66
N TYR A 488 2.15 -25.87 4.87
CA TYR A 488 0.79 -26.19 5.27
C TYR A 488 0.29 -25.11 6.20
N ASP A 489 -0.86 -24.52 5.88
CA ASP A 489 -1.58 -23.57 6.70
C ASP A 489 -2.94 -24.16 7.05
N ASN A 490 -3.39 -23.97 8.30
CA ASN A 490 -4.73 -24.33 8.74
C ASN A 490 -5.39 -23.09 9.36
N HIS A 491 -6.51 -22.69 8.79
CA HIS A 491 -7.31 -21.56 9.24
C HIS A 491 -8.65 -22.03 9.78
N GLU A 492 -9.14 -21.43 10.85
CA GLU A 492 -10.37 -21.85 11.54
C GLU A 492 -11.63 -21.81 10.69
N VAL A 493 -11.69 -20.94 9.65
CA VAL A 493 -12.90 -20.76 8.82
C VAL A 493 -12.82 -21.54 7.51
N PHE A 494 -11.74 -21.33 6.70
CA PHE A 494 -11.63 -21.94 5.36
C PHE A 494 -10.80 -23.22 5.34
N GLY A 495 -10.22 -23.67 6.48
CA GLY A 495 -9.53 -24.94 6.60
C GLY A 495 -8.09 -24.95 6.06
N ASP A 496 -7.77 -25.98 5.32
CA ASP A 496 -6.41 -26.34 4.95
C ASP A 496 -5.96 -25.70 3.63
N GLN A 497 -4.69 -25.23 3.59
CA GLN A 497 -4.04 -24.73 2.38
C GLN A 497 -2.61 -25.25 2.28
N PHE A 498 -2.21 -25.69 1.07
CA PHE A 498 -0.84 -26.13 0.77
C PHE A 498 -0.18 -25.18 -0.24
N SER A 499 1.06 -24.79 0.03
CA SER A 499 1.86 -23.91 -0.82
C SER A 499 3.20 -24.56 -1.18
N PRO A 500 3.25 -25.45 -2.19
CA PRO A 500 4.48 -26.04 -2.68
C PRO A 500 5.27 -25.08 -3.56
N ARG A 501 6.60 -25.32 -3.63
CA ARG A 501 7.54 -24.61 -4.49
C ARG A 501 8.65 -25.55 -4.98
N ILE A 502 9.07 -25.34 -6.23
CA ILE A 502 10.28 -25.94 -6.80
C ILE A 502 10.99 -24.89 -7.66
N TYR A 503 12.28 -24.69 -7.45
CA TYR A 503 13.05 -23.65 -8.13
C TYR A 503 14.50 -24.07 -8.34
N GLY A 504 15.00 -23.95 -9.56
CA GLY A 504 16.38 -24.24 -9.94
C GLY A 504 17.18 -22.98 -10.20
N VAL A 505 18.43 -22.97 -9.78
CA VAL A 505 19.42 -21.92 -10.09
C VAL A 505 20.63 -22.60 -10.72
N TYR A 506 21.01 -22.18 -11.92
CA TYR A 506 22.14 -22.72 -12.67
C TYR A 506 23.13 -21.62 -13.03
N THR A 507 24.29 -21.62 -12.43
CA THR A 507 25.39 -20.70 -12.69
C THR A 507 26.22 -21.20 -13.86
N LEU A 508 25.98 -20.67 -15.06
CA LEU A 508 26.70 -21.05 -16.29
C LEU A 508 28.20 -20.72 -16.22
N ASN A 509 28.51 -19.55 -15.66
CA ASN A 509 29.86 -19.03 -15.43
C ASN A 509 29.80 -17.83 -14.47
N ASP A 510 30.92 -17.19 -14.20
CA ASP A 510 31.01 -16.06 -13.26
C ASP A 510 30.13 -14.85 -13.64
N GLN A 511 29.61 -14.78 -14.86
CA GLN A 511 28.82 -13.67 -15.36
C GLN A 511 27.34 -14.04 -15.60
N TRP A 512 27.03 -15.31 -15.89
CA TRP A 512 25.69 -15.72 -16.29
C TRP A 512 25.08 -16.70 -15.31
N THR A 513 23.88 -16.40 -14.85
CA THR A 513 23.04 -17.31 -14.07
C THR A 513 21.66 -17.42 -14.72
N ILE A 514 21.16 -18.64 -14.87
CA ILE A 514 19.80 -18.95 -15.30
C ILE A 514 19.03 -19.46 -14.10
N LYS A 515 17.81 -18.97 -13.93
CA LYS A 515 16.92 -19.36 -12.83
C LYS A 515 15.55 -19.72 -13.39
N GLY A 516 14.86 -20.61 -12.75
CA GLY A 516 13.47 -20.88 -13.10
C GLY A 516 12.79 -21.86 -12.17
N GLY A 517 11.49 -21.78 -12.12
CA GLY A 517 10.72 -22.64 -11.23
C GLY A 517 9.23 -22.40 -11.27
N VAL A 518 8.55 -23.13 -10.40
CA VAL A 518 7.12 -23.02 -10.14
C VAL A 518 6.92 -22.77 -8.65
N SER A 519 6.13 -21.78 -8.33
CA SER A 519 5.74 -21.45 -6.95
C SER A 519 4.25 -21.19 -6.87
N THR A 520 3.69 -21.46 -5.71
CA THR A 520 2.29 -21.22 -5.43
C THR A 520 2.12 -20.13 -4.38
N GLY A 521 0.99 -19.44 -4.45
CA GLY A 521 0.60 -18.44 -3.48
C GLY A 521 -0.87 -18.58 -3.13
N TYR A 522 -1.23 -18.06 -1.97
CA TYR A 522 -2.62 -17.93 -1.61
C TYR A 522 -2.86 -16.66 -0.78
N LYS A 523 -4.12 -16.21 -0.79
CA LYS A 523 -4.59 -15.11 0.05
C LYS A 523 -5.92 -15.48 0.68
N PRO A 524 -6.03 -15.45 2.01
CA PRO A 524 -7.30 -15.68 2.69
C PRO A 524 -8.28 -14.54 2.40
N PRO A 525 -9.60 -14.79 2.44
CA PRO A 525 -10.57 -13.72 2.53
C PRO A 525 -10.28 -12.84 3.75
N LYS A 526 -10.50 -11.54 3.63
CA LYS A 526 -10.41 -10.63 4.78
C LYS A 526 -11.43 -11.02 5.85
N THR A 527 -11.12 -10.76 7.10
CA THR A 527 -12.00 -11.07 8.23
C THR A 527 -13.41 -10.48 8.05
N THR A 528 -13.52 -9.24 7.53
CA THR A 528 -14.81 -8.63 7.17
C THR A 528 -15.57 -9.40 6.12
N GLN A 529 -14.89 -9.98 5.13
CA GLN A 529 -15.53 -10.67 4.00
C GLN A 529 -16.17 -12.00 4.41
N LEU A 530 -15.65 -12.62 5.48
CA LEU A 530 -16.16 -13.90 6.02
C LEU A 530 -17.34 -13.73 6.99
N TYR A 531 -17.67 -12.49 7.38
CA TYR A 531 -18.81 -12.25 8.27
C TYR A 531 -20.12 -12.55 7.56
N ASP A 532 -21.05 -13.29 8.23
CA ASP A 532 -22.38 -13.57 7.70
C ASP A 532 -23.34 -12.43 8.09
N GLY A 533 -23.38 -11.39 7.26
CA GLY A 533 -24.19 -10.21 7.50
C GLY A 533 -23.63 -8.96 6.84
N VAL A 534 -24.02 -7.80 7.38
CA VAL A 534 -23.56 -6.50 6.89
C VAL A 534 -22.13 -6.23 7.32
N VAL A 535 -21.24 -5.99 6.35
CA VAL A 535 -19.82 -5.72 6.59
C VAL A 535 -19.43 -4.28 6.32
N GLY A 536 -20.32 -3.48 5.76
CA GLY A 536 -20.06 -2.08 5.47
C GLY A 536 -21.17 -1.43 4.69
N PHE A 537 -20.99 -0.14 4.40
CA PHE A 537 -21.92 0.64 3.59
C PHE A 537 -21.14 1.53 2.61
N GLY A 538 -21.51 1.45 1.35
CA GLY A 538 -21.19 2.44 0.33
C GLY A 538 -22.15 3.63 0.36
N GLY A 539 -21.86 4.67 -0.45
CA GLY A 539 -22.74 5.82 -0.62
C GLY A 539 -23.09 6.56 0.69
N GLN A 540 -22.19 6.52 1.68
CA GLN A 540 -22.39 7.14 2.99
C GLN A 540 -23.65 6.60 3.74
N GLY A 541 -23.77 5.29 3.82
CA GLY A 541 -24.83 4.59 4.52
C GLY A 541 -26.04 4.20 3.66
N THR A 542 -25.98 4.43 2.34
CA THR A 542 -27.12 4.15 1.44
C THR A 542 -27.03 2.83 0.67
N SER A 543 -25.88 2.15 0.70
CA SER A 543 -25.61 0.92 -0.05
C SER A 543 -24.97 -0.13 0.83
N PRO A 544 -25.74 -1.08 1.41
CA PRO A 544 -25.19 -2.13 2.28
C PRO A 544 -24.32 -3.09 1.48
N MET A 545 -23.25 -3.55 2.11
CA MET A 545 -22.33 -4.55 1.60
C MET A 545 -22.38 -5.76 2.52
N PHE A 546 -22.51 -6.96 1.93
CA PHE A 546 -22.65 -8.21 2.66
C PHE A 546 -21.39 -9.06 2.51
N GLY A 547 -20.97 -9.68 3.60
CA GLY A 547 -19.95 -10.71 3.60
C GLY A 547 -20.47 -12.05 3.11
N ASN A 548 -19.60 -13.05 3.13
CA ASN A 548 -19.90 -14.41 2.69
C ASN A 548 -18.99 -15.41 3.42
N PRO A 549 -19.52 -16.17 4.38
CA PRO A 549 -18.73 -17.16 5.12
C PRO A 549 -18.26 -18.36 4.26
N ASP A 550 -18.87 -18.57 3.07
CA ASP A 550 -18.52 -19.65 2.16
C ASP A 550 -17.34 -19.30 1.21
N LEU A 551 -16.71 -18.15 1.39
CA LEU A 551 -15.59 -17.75 0.57
C LEU A 551 -14.40 -18.70 0.72
N LYS A 552 -13.81 -19.04 -0.41
CA LYS A 552 -12.54 -19.77 -0.50
C LYS A 552 -11.37 -18.80 -0.56
N PRO A 553 -10.17 -19.23 -0.11
CA PRO A 553 -8.94 -18.48 -0.37
C PRO A 553 -8.70 -18.31 -1.87
N GLU A 554 -8.20 -17.15 -2.24
CA GLU A 554 -7.65 -16.92 -3.58
C GLU A 554 -6.32 -17.68 -3.70
N THR A 555 -6.08 -18.33 -4.83
CA THR A 555 -4.87 -19.11 -5.05
C THR A 555 -4.17 -18.74 -6.35
N SER A 556 -2.86 -18.94 -6.40
CA SER A 556 -2.10 -18.74 -7.64
C SER A 556 -1.03 -19.80 -7.85
N ILE A 557 -0.79 -20.10 -9.13
CA ILE A 557 0.35 -20.91 -9.58
C ILE A 557 1.14 -20.05 -10.57
N SER A 558 2.40 -19.78 -10.24
CA SER A 558 3.30 -18.99 -11.05
C SER A 558 4.47 -19.82 -11.54
N SER A 559 4.77 -19.71 -12.83
CA SER A 559 5.96 -20.29 -13.46
C SER A 559 6.83 -19.15 -13.97
N GLU A 560 8.14 -19.21 -13.76
CA GLU A 560 9.06 -18.23 -14.28
C GLU A 560 10.36 -18.83 -14.79
N LEU A 561 10.98 -18.13 -15.75
CA LEU A 561 12.32 -18.38 -16.26
C LEU A 561 13.05 -17.04 -16.38
N ALA A 562 14.23 -16.96 -15.77
CA ALA A 562 15.01 -15.72 -15.72
C ALA A 562 16.48 -15.97 -16.09
N ALA A 563 17.10 -15.01 -16.76
CA ALA A 563 18.51 -14.96 -17.04
C ALA A 563 19.12 -13.68 -16.46
N TYR A 564 20.20 -13.81 -15.73
CA TYR A 564 20.95 -12.72 -15.12
C TYR A 564 22.35 -12.68 -15.69
N TRP A 565 22.78 -11.50 -16.11
CA TRP A 565 24.14 -11.23 -16.55
C TRP A 565 24.75 -10.10 -15.74
N GLN A 566 25.97 -10.31 -15.26
CA GLN A 566 26.75 -9.32 -14.53
C GLN A 566 28.18 -9.28 -15.07
N HIS A 567 28.72 -8.10 -15.25
CA HIS A 567 30.09 -7.90 -15.73
C HIS A 567 30.92 -7.14 -14.69
N PRO A 568 32.21 -7.48 -14.50
CA PRO A 568 33.06 -6.82 -13.51
C PRO A 568 33.19 -5.30 -13.68
N ALA A 569 32.98 -4.76 -14.88
CA ALA A 569 32.96 -3.33 -15.15
C ALA A 569 31.66 -2.62 -14.68
N GLY A 570 30.80 -3.29 -13.90
CA GLY A 570 29.57 -2.69 -13.36
C GLY A 570 28.37 -2.69 -14.33
N HIS A 571 28.45 -3.43 -15.46
CA HIS A 571 27.29 -3.67 -16.31
C HIS A 571 26.46 -4.81 -15.75
N SER A 572 25.14 -4.69 -15.83
CA SER A 572 24.22 -5.77 -15.47
C SER A 572 23.01 -5.78 -16.41
N PHE A 573 22.46 -6.98 -16.60
CA PHE A 573 21.22 -7.17 -17.34
C PHE A 573 20.48 -8.36 -16.76
N ASN A 574 19.16 -8.25 -16.62
CA ASN A 574 18.29 -9.38 -16.33
C ASN A 574 17.09 -9.40 -17.27
N ALA A 575 16.60 -10.60 -17.55
CA ALA A 575 15.39 -10.83 -18.31
C ALA A 575 14.60 -11.95 -17.64
N THR A 576 13.31 -11.73 -17.40
CA THR A 576 12.42 -12.71 -16.78
C THR A 576 11.17 -12.87 -17.63
N LEU A 577 10.77 -14.12 -17.90
CA LEU A 577 9.48 -14.48 -18.44
C LEU A 577 8.65 -15.08 -17.31
N PHE A 578 7.39 -14.70 -17.20
CA PHE A 578 6.50 -15.24 -16.18
C PHE A 578 5.10 -15.54 -16.72
N HIS A 579 4.48 -16.55 -16.10
CA HIS A 579 3.09 -16.92 -16.32
C HIS A 579 2.45 -17.25 -14.98
N ASN A 580 1.39 -16.55 -14.62
CA ASN A 580 0.66 -16.68 -13.37
C ASN A 580 -0.82 -16.99 -13.67
N LYS A 581 -1.29 -18.12 -13.14
CA LYS A 581 -2.69 -18.50 -13.12
C LYS A 581 -3.24 -18.23 -11.73
N PHE A 582 -4.31 -17.44 -11.65
CA PHE A 582 -4.96 -16.99 -10.43
C PHE A 582 -6.39 -17.50 -10.40
N GLU A 583 -6.79 -18.21 -9.36
CA GLU A 583 -8.09 -18.84 -9.21
C GLU A 583 -8.83 -18.33 -7.96
N ASP A 584 -10.14 -18.50 -7.96
CA ASP A 584 -11.05 -18.13 -6.85
C ASP A 584 -10.95 -16.65 -6.43
N LYS A 585 -10.64 -15.74 -7.37
CA LYS A 585 -10.53 -14.29 -7.08
C LYS A 585 -11.76 -13.78 -6.36
N ILE A 586 -11.57 -13.08 -5.23
CA ILE A 586 -12.64 -12.47 -4.47
C ILE A 586 -13.06 -11.14 -5.09
N ALA A 587 -14.34 -10.99 -5.39
CA ALA A 587 -14.90 -9.80 -5.99
C ALA A 587 -16.26 -9.44 -5.38
N SER A 588 -16.69 -8.20 -5.63
CA SER A 588 -18.01 -7.72 -5.22
C SER A 588 -19.01 -7.94 -6.36
N GLN A 589 -20.13 -8.60 -6.07
CA GLN A 589 -21.21 -8.84 -7.00
C GLN A 589 -22.45 -8.06 -6.59
N PRO A 590 -23.13 -7.33 -7.52
CA PRO A 590 -24.38 -6.67 -7.24
C PRO A 590 -25.47 -7.68 -6.85
N CYS A 591 -26.25 -7.37 -5.80
CA CYS A 591 -27.37 -8.17 -5.34
C CYS A 591 -28.72 -7.82 -6.00
N GLY A 592 -28.72 -6.92 -6.97
CA GLY A 592 -29.95 -6.35 -7.54
C GLY A 592 -30.45 -5.13 -6.77
N THR A 593 -31.66 -4.69 -7.05
CA THR A 593 -32.24 -3.47 -6.47
C THR A 593 -33.70 -3.69 -6.01
N GLY A 594 -34.08 -3.02 -4.93
CA GLY A 594 -35.44 -3.04 -4.42
C GLY A 594 -35.91 -4.46 -4.05
N THR A 595 -37.05 -4.89 -4.61
CA THR A 595 -37.64 -6.24 -4.37
C THR A 595 -36.98 -7.34 -5.21
N ASN A 596 -36.09 -7.00 -6.13
CA ASN A 596 -35.42 -7.94 -7.03
C ASN A 596 -34.01 -8.30 -6.53
N LEU A 597 -33.83 -8.42 -5.21
CA LEU A 597 -32.54 -8.79 -4.64
C LEU A 597 -32.27 -10.28 -4.85
N THR A 598 -31.07 -10.60 -5.32
CA THR A 598 -30.60 -11.97 -5.63
C THR A 598 -29.75 -12.58 -4.53
N CYS A 599 -29.27 -11.78 -3.56
CA CYS A 599 -28.46 -12.27 -2.44
C CYS A 599 -29.36 -12.83 -1.34
N SER A 600 -29.17 -14.09 -0.97
CA SER A 600 -30.00 -14.80 0.03
C SER A 600 -29.85 -14.28 1.47
N SER A 601 -28.75 -13.56 1.77
CA SER A 601 -28.43 -13.07 3.12
C SER A 601 -28.74 -11.59 3.34
N THR A 602 -29.64 -11.00 2.55
CA THR A 602 -29.96 -9.58 2.67
C THR A 602 -30.92 -9.24 3.82
N GLY A 603 -31.62 -10.26 4.38
CA GLY A 603 -32.54 -10.11 5.51
C GLY A 603 -33.55 -8.97 5.33
N GLU A 604 -33.83 -8.23 6.39
CA GLU A 604 -34.73 -7.07 6.37
C GLU A 604 -34.26 -5.92 5.49
N TYR A 605 -32.95 -5.88 5.13
CA TYR A 605 -32.42 -4.84 4.23
C TYR A 605 -33.01 -4.94 2.82
N ALA A 606 -33.47 -6.13 2.39
CA ALA A 606 -34.15 -6.33 1.11
C ALA A 606 -35.40 -5.43 0.96
N GLU A 607 -36.12 -5.21 2.03
CA GLU A 607 -37.38 -4.48 2.04
C GLU A 607 -37.21 -2.95 2.04
N LEU A 608 -36.00 -2.44 2.24
CA LEU A 608 -35.77 -1.02 2.45
C LEU A 608 -35.52 -0.20 1.19
N GLY A 609 -35.52 -0.81 -0.01
CA GLY A 609 -35.35 -0.08 -1.27
C GLY A 609 -34.01 0.67 -1.35
N TYR A 610 -32.91 0.04 -0.98
CA TYR A 610 -31.58 0.60 -1.19
C TYR A 610 -31.28 0.79 -2.67
N ALA A 611 -30.51 1.84 -3.00
CA ALA A 611 -30.13 2.12 -4.38
C ALA A 611 -29.29 0.98 -4.98
N THR A 612 -28.36 0.45 -4.19
CA THR A 612 -27.52 -0.72 -4.55
C THR A 612 -27.25 -1.54 -3.30
N SER A 613 -27.00 -2.82 -3.49
CA SER A 613 -26.41 -3.71 -2.48
C SER A 613 -25.48 -4.70 -3.17
N ASN A 614 -24.41 -5.10 -2.49
CA ASN A 614 -23.41 -5.99 -3.03
C ASN A 614 -23.08 -7.10 -2.04
N LYS A 615 -22.74 -8.28 -2.57
CA LYS A 615 -22.21 -9.41 -1.79
C LYS A 615 -20.84 -9.80 -2.31
N THR A 616 -19.97 -10.20 -1.42
CA THR A 616 -18.65 -10.73 -1.77
C THR A 616 -18.76 -12.18 -2.25
N VAL A 617 -18.11 -12.50 -3.37
CA VAL A 617 -18.13 -13.84 -3.99
C VAL A 617 -16.76 -14.18 -4.55
N ASN A 618 -16.47 -15.48 -4.71
CA ASN A 618 -15.36 -15.90 -5.55
C ASN A 618 -15.80 -15.86 -7.01
N ILE A 619 -14.98 -15.23 -7.85
CA ILE A 619 -15.05 -15.34 -9.31
C ILE A 619 -13.88 -16.20 -9.76
N ASP A 620 -14.08 -16.92 -10.90
CA ASP A 620 -13.14 -17.95 -11.29
C ASP A 620 -11.71 -17.44 -11.65
N GLU A 621 -11.24 -17.68 -12.85
CA GLU A 621 -9.83 -17.64 -13.23
C GLU A 621 -9.39 -16.30 -13.84
N VAL A 622 -8.18 -15.87 -13.49
CA VAL A 622 -7.43 -14.80 -14.16
C VAL A 622 -6.05 -15.33 -14.57
N VAL A 623 -5.62 -15.04 -15.79
CA VAL A 623 -4.27 -15.34 -16.28
C VAL A 623 -3.49 -14.04 -16.43
N ILE A 624 -2.27 -14.00 -15.90
CA ILE A 624 -1.34 -12.88 -16.05
C ILE A 624 -0.01 -13.43 -16.54
N GLN A 625 0.46 -12.94 -17.68
CA GLN A 625 1.73 -13.38 -18.27
C GLN A 625 2.52 -12.19 -18.77
N GLY A 626 3.83 -12.33 -18.86
CA GLY A 626 4.63 -11.21 -19.32
C GLY A 626 6.12 -11.44 -19.34
N ALA A 627 6.82 -10.33 -19.59
CA ALA A 627 8.27 -10.27 -19.64
C ALA A 627 8.77 -9.03 -18.89
N GLU A 628 9.83 -9.19 -18.13
CA GLU A 628 10.54 -8.12 -17.42
C GLU A 628 11.98 -8.06 -17.94
N LEU A 629 12.46 -6.87 -18.23
CA LEU A 629 13.82 -6.58 -18.60
C LEU A 629 14.35 -5.47 -17.71
N ALA A 630 15.52 -5.61 -17.14
CA ALA A 630 16.19 -4.52 -16.46
C ALA A 630 17.69 -4.56 -16.72
N GLY A 631 18.34 -3.40 -16.66
CA GLY A 631 19.77 -3.34 -16.88
C GLY A 631 20.38 -2.02 -16.44
N ARG A 632 21.68 -2.10 -16.19
CA ARG A 632 22.57 -0.98 -15.95
C ARG A 632 23.79 -1.11 -16.86
N TRP A 633 24.09 -0.04 -17.57
CA TRP A 633 25.23 0.06 -18.43
C TRP A 633 26.12 1.22 -18.00
N GLN A 634 27.32 0.93 -17.59
CA GLN A 634 28.33 1.93 -17.25
C GLN A 634 28.86 2.53 -18.55
N MET A 635 28.40 3.72 -18.95
CA MET A 635 28.78 4.38 -20.19
C MET A 635 30.20 4.98 -20.10
N VAL A 636 30.46 5.62 -18.96
CA VAL A 636 31.78 6.15 -18.61
C VAL A 636 32.06 5.77 -17.17
N GLU A 637 33.16 5.10 -16.92
CA GLU A 637 33.54 4.59 -15.60
C GLU A 637 33.43 5.68 -14.52
N ASN A 638 32.70 5.39 -13.46
CA ASN A 638 32.42 6.27 -12.31
C ASN A 638 31.75 7.62 -12.63
N ILE A 639 31.51 7.95 -13.90
CA ILE A 639 30.96 9.26 -14.30
C ILE A 639 29.52 9.13 -14.78
N ALA A 640 29.22 8.19 -15.70
CA ALA A 640 27.89 8.11 -16.30
C ALA A 640 27.43 6.67 -16.46
N ALA A 641 26.19 6.41 -16.05
CA ALA A 641 25.53 5.13 -16.22
C ALA A 641 24.14 5.29 -16.79
N LEU A 642 23.80 4.45 -17.77
CA LEU A 642 22.44 4.26 -18.26
C LEU A 642 21.82 3.13 -17.43
N ARG A 643 20.65 3.35 -16.87
CA ARG A 643 19.81 2.30 -16.23
C ARG A 643 18.43 2.32 -16.85
N GLY A 644 17.79 1.17 -16.89
CA GLY A 644 16.42 1.12 -17.36
C GLY A 644 15.78 -0.22 -17.10
N ASN A 645 14.46 -0.19 -17.09
CA ASN A 645 13.65 -1.38 -17.05
C ASN A 645 12.47 -1.27 -18.01
N TYR A 646 11.97 -2.41 -18.40
CA TYR A 646 10.77 -2.55 -19.21
C TYR A 646 9.97 -3.75 -18.72
N THR A 647 8.67 -3.55 -18.53
CA THR A 647 7.73 -4.60 -18.15
C THR A 647 6.61 -4.68 -19.17
N TYR A 648 6.40 -5.88 -19.72
CA TYR A 648 5.24 -6.26 -20.49
C TYR A 648 4.36 -7.15 -19.61
N THR A 649 3.08 -6.78 -19.42
CA THR A 649 2.12 -7.55 -18.64
C THR A 649 0.83 -7.69 -19.43
N ASP A 650 0.45 -8.92 -19.76
CA ASP A 650 -0.82 -9.25 -20.38
C ASP A 650 -1.69 -10.01 -19.39
N SER A 651 -2.83 -9.42 -19.02
CA SER A 651 -3.77 -10.00 -18.07
C SER A 651 -5.12 -10.23 -18.72
N GLU A 652 -5.78 -11.33 -18.40
CA GLU A 652 -7.11 -11.66 -18.94
C GLU A 652 -7.95 -12.34 -17.87
N GLN A 653 -9.15 -11.83 -17.62
CA GLN A 653 -10.17 -12.47 -16.80
C GLN A 653 -10.84 -13.56 -17.62
N LYS A 654 -10.74 -14.82 -17.17
CA LYS A 654 -11.24 -15.99 -17.91
C LYS A 654 -12.70 -16.29 -17.64
N SER A 655 -13.29 -15.62 -16.64
CA SER A 655 -14.68 -15.81 -16.22
C SER A 655 -15.27 -14.54 -15.60
N GLY A 656 -16.52 -14.59 -15.13
CA GLY A 656 -17.23 -13.46 -14.53
C GLY A 656 -17.77 -12.45 -15.55
N ALA A 657 -18.23 -11.30 -15.06
CA ALA A 657 -18.86 -10.25 -15.89
C ALA A 657 -17.88 -9.58 -16.86
N GLU A 658 -16.61 -9.58 -16.52
CA GLU A 658 -15.54 -8.98 -17.34
C GLU A 658 -14.69 -10.02 -18.07
N LYS A 659 -15.26 -11.20 -18.39
CA LYS A 659 -14.57 -12.26 -19.14
C LYS A 659 -13.98 -11.74 -20.45
N GLY A 660 -12.72 -12.07 -20.70
CA GLY A 660 -11.94 -11.64 -21.88
C GLY A 660 -11.38 -10.23 -21.75
N LYS A 661 -11.57 -9.54 -20.61
CA LYS A 661 -11.03 -8.20 -20.36
C LYS A 661 -9.75 -8.27 -19.52
N PRO A 662 -8.86 -7.27 -19.64
CA PRO A 662 -7.70 -7.14 -18.76
C PRO A 662 -8.12 -6.93 -17.28
N LEU A 663 -7.18 -7.08 -16.35
CA LEU A 663 -7.35 -6.58 -15.00
C LEU A 663 -7.40 -5.05 -14.99
N SER A 664 -8.30 -4.50 -14.17
CA SER A 664 -8.42 -3.05 -14.02
C SER A 664 -7.13 -2.44 -13.50
N ASN A 665 -6.79 -1.26 -14.02
CA ASN A 665 -5.64 -0.45 -13.63
C ASN A 665 -4.25 -1.09 -13.92
N SER A 666 -4.18 -2.18 -14.68
CA SER A 666 -2.93 -2.81 -15.09
C SER A 666 -2.46 -2.25 -16.44
N ALA A 667 -1.24 -1.71 -16.50
CA ALA A 667 -0.63 -1.27 -17.75
C ALA A 667 -0.01 -2.44 -18.49
N LYS A 668 -0.28 -2.53 -19.81
CA LYS A 668 0.30 -3.57 -20.67
C LYS A 668 1.81 -3.36 -20.89
N HIS A 669 2.25 -2.13 -20.98
CA HIS A 669 3.65 -1.75 -21.17
C HIS A 669 4.01 -0.65 -20.17
N MET A 670 5.08 -0.86 -19.42
CA MET A 670 5.71 0.12 -18.54
C MET A 670 7.20 0.17 -18.84
N ALA A 671 7.79 1.36 -18.82
CA ALA A 671 9.22 1.53 -18.98
C ALA A 671 9.74 2.71 -18.17
N ASN A 672 10.89 2.52 -17.55
CA ASN A 672 11.69 3.56 -16.92
C ASN A 672 13.09 3.54 -17.51
N VAL A 673 13.61 4.69 -17.90
CA VAL A 673 14.97 4.85 -18.40
C VAL A 673 15.58 6.07 -17.76
N ALA A 674 16.78 5.94 -17.21
CA ALA A 674 17.49 7.06 -16.60
C ALA A 674 18.97 7.06 -16.96
N VAL A 675 19.54 8.25 -17.04
CA VAL A 675 20.98 8.45 -17.12
C VAL A 675 21.41 9.13 -15.83
N ASP A 676 22.25 8.44 -15.07
CA ASP A 676 22.86 8.93 -13.85
C ASP A 676 24.24 9.52 -14.17
N PHE A 677 24.55 10.69 -13.61
CA PHE A 677 25.85 11.37 -13.77
C PHE A 677 26.46 11.68 -12.41
N ASN A 678 27.67 11.27 -12.16
CA ASN A 678 28.54 11.78 -11.10
C ASN A 678 29.42 12.89 -11.68
N ILE A 679 28.93 14.13 -11.63
CA ILE A 679 29.63 15.30 -12.25
C ILE A 679 30.92 15.61 -11.49
N THR A 680 30.88 15.46 -10.17
CA THR A 680 32.01 15.52 -9.26
C THR A 680 31.82 14.52 -8.13
N ASP A 681 32.81 14.33 -7.26
CA ASP A 681 32.66 13.51 -6.04
C ASP A 681 31.59 14.04 -5.09
N LYS A 682 31.17 15.30 -5.25
CA LYS A 682 30.13 15.96 -4.42
C LYS A 682 28.81 16.14 -5.12
N LEU A 683 28.75 16.11 -6.44
CA LEU A 683 27.54 16.37 -7.22
C LEU A 683 27.19 15.19 -8.10
N SER A 684 26.09 14.55 -7.78
CA SER A 684 25.42 13.57 -8.64
C SER A 684 24.10 14.13 -9.16
N THR A 685 23.75 13.78 -10.41
CA THR A 685 22.50 14.18 -11.05
C THR A 685 21.94 13.00 -11.85
N TYR A 686 20.64 13.03 -12.13
CA TYR A 686 20.04 12.12 -13.09
C TYR A 686 18.94 12.79 -13.90
N VAL A 687 18.73 12.27 -15.10
CA VAL A 687 17.52 12.53 -15.90
C VAL A 687 16.82 11.18 -16.10
N ALA A 688 15.55 11.12 -15.76
CA ALA A 688 14.75 9.92 -15.90
C ALA A 688 13.53 10.17 -16.79
N TYR A 689 13.14 9.17 -17.56
CA TYR A 689 11.92 9.12 -18.33
C TYR A 689 11.10 7.89 -17.90
N GLU A 690 9.87 8.13 -17.46
CA GLU A 690 8.89 7.12 -17.09
C GLU A 690 7.74 7.12 -18.12
N THR A 691 7.30 5.96 -18.57
CA THR A 691 6.14 5.86 -19.47
C THR A 691 5.30 4.62 -19.19
N ASN A 692 3.99 4.79 -19.30
CA ASN A 692 3.00 3.74 -19.18
C ASN A 692 2.04 3.75 -20.37
N SER A 693 1.68 2.55 -20.86
CA SER A 693 0.62 2.41 -21.85
C SER A 693 -0.75 2.74 -21.25
N LYS A 694 -1.79 2.82 -22.10
CA LYS A 694 -3.17 2.91 -21.62
C LYS A 694 -3.48 1.77 -20.65
N ARG A 695 -4.33 2.06 -19.63
CA ARG A 695 -4.76 1.08 -18.61
C ARG A 695 -6.25 0.84 -18.73
N PHE A 696 -6.67 -0.43 -18.71
CA PHE A 696 -8.08 -0.77 -18.65
C PHE A 696 -8.70 -0.24 -17.35
N ARG A 697 -9.84 0.43 -17.46
CA ARG A 697 -10.56 1.01 -16.33
C ARG A 697 -11.78 0.19 -15.92
N SER A 698 -12.69 -0.02 -16.86
CA SER A 698 -13.97 -0.72 -16.67
C SER A 698 -14.67 -0.88 -18.03
N VAL A 699 -15.86 -1.44 -17.98
CA VAL A 699 -16.78 -1.49 -19.11
C VAL A 699 -17.94 -0.52 -18.83
N ASP A 700 -18.37 0.23 -19.84
CA ASP A 700 -19.54 1.11 -19.72
C ASP A 700 -20.86 0.30 -19.80
N ILE A 701 -21.99 0.99 -19.62
CA ILE A 701 -23.32 0.37 -19.66
C ILE A 701 -23.65 -0.27 -21.03
N ASN A 702 -22.97 0.14 -22.10
CA ASN A 702 -23.14 -0.37 -23.47
C ASN A 702 -22.16 -1.51 -23.80
N GLY A 703 -21.29 -1.89 -22.84
CA GLY A 703 -20.26 -2.91 -23.04
C GLY A 703 -18.96 -2.41 -23.68
N ASN A 704 -18.78 -1.09 -23.83
CA ASN A 704 -17.55 -0.52 -24.37
C ASN A 704 -16.46 -0.47 -23.28
N GLU A 705 -15.22 -0.77 -23.68
CA GLU A 705 -14.07 -0.68 -22.80
C GLU A 705 -13.64 0.77 -22.59
N LEU A 706 -13.51 1.16 -21.34
CA LEU A 706 -12.99 2.43 -20.92
C LEU A 706 -11.53 2.29 -20.49
N TYR A 707 -10.70 3.26 -20.83
CA TYR A 707 -9.27 3.26 -20.55
C TYR A 707 -8.81 4.60 -19.98
N TYR A 708 -7.85 4.55 -19.07
CA TYR A 708 -6.98 5.69 -18.80
C TYR A 708 -5.96 5.87 -19.92
N LYS A 709 -5.61 7.10 -20.24
CA LYS A 709 -4.65 7.41 -21.29
C LYS A 709 -3.23 6.98 -20.93
N ARG A 710 -2.43 6.71 -21.97
CA ARG A 710 -0.97 6.58 -21.83
C ARG A 710 -0.35 7.91 -21.41
N TYR A 711 0.77 7.85 -20.76
CA TYR A 711 1.58 9.03 -20.46
C TYR A 711 3.09 8.75 -20.55
N GLY A 712 3.87 9.84 -20.59
CA GLY A 712 5.31 9.82 -20.46
C GLY A 712 5.78 11.07 -19.72
N VAL A 713 6.66 10.91 -18.72
CA VAL A 713 7.09 11.98 -17.82
C VAL A 713 8.59 12.00 -17.73
N PHE A 714 9.19 13.20 -17.87
CA PHE A 714 10.59 13.43 -17.56
C PHE A 714 10.74 13.96 -16.14
N ASN A 715 11.69 13.42 -15.40
CA ASN A 715 12.08 13.83 -14.07
C ASN A 715 13.58 14.16 -14.05
N LEU A 716 13.96 15.16 -13.27
CA LEU A 716 15.35 15.57 -13.06
C LEU A 716 15.64 15.55 -11.57
N GLY A 717 16.78 14.99 -11.17
CA GLY A 717 17.22 15.01 -9.77
C GLY A 717 18.69 15.35 -9.64
N ALA A 718 19.03 15.91 -8.48
CA ALA A 718 20.40 16.25 -8.11
C ALA A 718 20.61 16.03 -6.60
N SER A 719 21.81 15.58 -6.24
CA SER A 719 22.26 15.45 -4.85
C SER A 719 23.64 16.11 -4.72
N TYR A 720 23.77 17.05 -3.80
CA TYR A 720 25.00 17.80 -3.55
C TYR A 720 25.49 17.62 -2.11
N LYS A 721 26.65 17.00 -1.94
CA LYS A 721 27.36 16.91 -0.67
C LYS A 721 28.04 18.22 -0.36
N VAL A 722 27.46 19.01 0.52
CA VAL A 722 28.05 20.28 0.99
C VAL A 722 29.36 19.98 1.72
N ASN A 723 29.27 18.99 2.63
CA ASN A 723 30.41 18.41 3.37
C ASN A 723 30.06 16.95 3.76
N ASP A 724 30.86 16.30 4.59
CA ASP A 724 30.68 14.91 4.99
C ASP A 724 29.40 14.71 5.83
N MET A 725 28.88 15.77 6.45
CA MET A 725 27.68 15.71 7.30
C MET A 725 26.41 16.16 6.57
N ILE A 726 26.49 17.06 5.61
CA ILE A 726 25.33 17.72 5.02
C ILE A 726 25.21 17.39 3.54
N THR A 727 24.07 16.86 3.13
CA THR A 727 23.71 16.66 1.72
C THR A 727 22.41 17.41 1.43
N VAL A 728 22.36 18.09 0.29
CA VAL A 728 21.14 18.73 -0.24
C VAL A 728 20.67 17.95 -1.44
N HIS A 729 19.39 17.59 -1.44
CA HIS A 729 18.74 16.90 -2.56
C HIS A 729 17.70 17.82 -3.21
N GLY A 730 17.66 17.81 -4.53
CA GLY A 730 16.63 18.51 -5.29
C GLY A 730 16.07 17.63 -6.39
N ARG A 731 14.74 17.75 -6.66
CA ARG A 731 14.08 17.02 -7.73
C ARG A 731 13.05 17.90 -8.42
N VAL A 732 12.96 17.78 -9.73
CA VAL A 732 11.87 18.34 -10.54
C VAL A 732 11.10 17.17 -11.12
N ASN A 733 9.87 16.99 -10.67
CA ASN A 733 8.95 16.00 -11.20
C ASN A 733 8.14 16.63 -12.34
N ASN A 734 7.80 15.82 -13.35
CA ASN A 734 7.06 16.26 -14.51
C ASN A 734 7.70 17.51 -15.17
N LEU A 735 8.97 17.38 -15.53
CA LEU A 735 9.82 18.49 -16.01
C LEU A 735 9.18 19.27 -17.18
N LEU A 736 8.48 18.58 -18.08
CA LEU A 736 7.84 19.17 -19.26
C LEU A 736 6.41 19.67 -19.00
N ASP A 737 5.92 19.55 -17.76
CA ASP A 737 4.61 20.00 -17.32
C ASP A 737 3.44 19.35 -18.10
N GLU A 738 3.53 18.02 -18.26
CA GLU A 738 2.45 17.24 -18.85
C GLU A 738 1.17 17.40 -18.02
N ASP A 739 0.06 17.72 -18.67
CA ASP A 739 -1.22 17.93 -18.01
C ASP A 739 -1.94 16.60 -17.74
N PHE A 740 -2.15 16.30 -16.46
CA PHE A 740 -2.90 15.13 -15.99
C PHE A 740 -4.31 15.46 -15.50
N THR A 741 -4.82 16.69 -15.73
CA THR A 741 -6.17 17.08 -15.33
C THR A 741 -7.22 16.80 -16.40
N SER A 742 -6.82 16.38 -17.61
CA SER A 742 -7.75 16.17 -18.71
C SER A 742 -8.76 15.04 -18.42
N TYR A 743 -9.95 15.19 -18.96
CA TYR A 743 -11.04 14.24 -18.85
C TYR A 743 -11.92 14.25 -20.11
N SER A 744 -12.68 13.17 -20.32
CA SER A 744 -13.72 13.09 -21.33
C SER A 744 -15.10 13.16 -20.68
N THR A 745 -16.09 13.65 -21.41
CA THR A 745 -17.46 13.77 -20.92
C THR A 745 -18.43 13.11 -21.89
N THR A 746 -19.34 12.33 -21.35
CA THR A 746 -20.52 11.83 -22.05
C THR A 746 -21.77 12.42 -21.38
N PHE A 747 -22.87 12.49 -22.10
CA PHE A 747 -24.13 13.04 -21.60
C PHE A 747 -25.21 11.98 -21.64
N THR A 748 -25.94 11.83 -20.53
CA THR A 748 -27.16 11.03 -20.47
C THR A 748 -28.34 11.93 -20.72
N ASP A 749 -29.14 11.62 -21.77
CA ASP A 749 -30.41 12.31 -22.04
C ASP A 749 -31.45 11.89 -20.99
N ASN A 750 -32.04 12.86 -20.29
CA ASN A 750 -33.04 12.63 -19.25
C ASN A 750 -34.46 12.49 -19.82
N GLY A 751 -34.64 12.70 -21.13
CA GLY A 751 -35.95 12.58 -21.81
C GLY A 751 -36.86 13.79 -21.65
N ASP A 752 -36.43 14.84 -20.97
CA ASP A 752 -37.12 16.12 -20.76
C ASP A 752 -36.42 17.32 -21.45
N GLY A 753 -35.43 17.03 -22.32
CA GLY A 753 -34.59 18.01 -22.98
C GLY A 753 -33.38 18.48 -22.14
N SER A 754 -33.21 17.91 -20.95
CA SER A 754 -32.00 18.13 -20.12
C SER A 754 -31.03 16.95 -20.24
N TYR A 755 -29.76 17.23 -19.93
CA TYR A 755 -28.68 16.25 -19.98
C TYR A 755 -27.91 16.19 -18.66
N THR A 756 -27.58 14.98 -18.24
CA THR A 756 -26.72 14.77 -17.08
C THR A 756 -25.30 14.42 -17.55
N PRO A 757 -24.27 15.23 -17.22
CA PRO A 757 -22.90 14.94 -17.63
C PRO A 757 -22.32 13.77 -16.83
N VAL A 758 -21.60 12.89 -17.51
CA VAL A 758 -20.80 11.79 -16.93
C VAL A 758 -19.34 12.07 -17.25
N TYR A 759 -18.56 12.37 -16.22
CA TYR A 759 -17.16 12.73 -16.35
C TYR A 759 -16.26 11.49 -16.19
N LEU A 760 -15.33 11.33 -17.12
CA LEU A 760 -14.38 10.22 -17.15
C LEU A 760 -12.96 10.80 -17.16
N ASP A 761 -12.23 10.64 -16.03
CA ASP A 761 -10.82 11.05 -15.96
C ASP A 761 -9.99 10.30 -16.99
N ASP A 762 -9.13 11.00 -17.70
CA ASP A 762 -8.17 10.43 -18.65
C ASP A 762 -6.97 9.78 -17.95
N TYR A 763 -6.66 10.25 -16.74
CA TYR A 763 -5.56 9.75 -15.91
C TYR A 763 -6.05 9.43 -14.51
N ASN A 764 -5.46 8.42 -13.88
CA ASN A 764 -5.68 8.13 -12.48
C ASN A 764 -4.78 9.04 -11.62
N ASN A 765 -4.80 8.94 -10.30
CA ASN A 765 -4.16 9.83 -9.33
C ASN A 765 -2.65 10.12 -9.51
N LYS A 766 -2.19 10.43 -10.71
CA LYS A 766 -0.84 10.93 -10.95
C LYS A 766 -0.72 12.37 -10.40
N ASP A 767 0.47 12.78 -9.97
CA ASP A 767 0.76 14.20 -9.69
C ASP A 767 0.40 15.02 -10.91
N LYS A 768 -0.44 16.04 -10.70
CA LYS A 768 -1.16 16.69 -11.81
C LYS A 768 -0.37 17.78 -12.50
N ALA A 769 0.66 18.33 -11.84
CA ALA A 769 1.48 19.40 -12.37
C ALA A 769 2.97 19.17 -12.10
N ARG A 770 3.80 19.98 -12.76
CA ARG A 770 5.22 20.04 -12.41
C ARG A 770 5.39 20.50 -10.98
N ASN A 771 6.29 19.84 -10.25
CA ASN A 771 6.62 20.24 -8.88
C ASN A 771 8.13 20.15 -8.62
N PHE A 772 8.56 20.90 -7.61
CA PHE A 772 9.93 20.96 -7.15
C PHE A 772 10.00 20.42 -5.73
N TRP A 773 10.83 19.42 -5.50
CA TRP A 773 11.11 18.92 -4.16
C TRP A 773 12.54 19.28 -3.78
N LEU A 774 12.71 19.80 -2.56
CA LEU A 774 14.00 20.13 -1.98
C LEU A 774 14.10 19.50 -0.60
N SER A 775 15.24 18.86 -0.29
CA SER A 775 15.52 18.30 1.04
C SER A 775 16.94 18.56 1.47
N ILE A 776 17.10 18.74 2.78
CA ILE A 776 18.41 18.83 3.46
C ILE A 776 18.51 17.66 4.40
N ASN A 777 19.56 16.88 4.26
CA ASN A 777 19.88 15.75 5.12
C ASN A 777 21.20 16.05 5.86
N ALA A 778 21.17 15.91 7.18
CA ALA A 778 22.36 16.03 8.04
C ALA A 778 22.62 14.67 8.71
N ARG A 779 23.88 14.18 8.64
CA ARG A 779 24.33 12.90 9.22
C ARG A 779 25.55 13.11 10.12
N PHE A 780 25.70 12.32 11.17
CA PHE A 780 26.84 12.34 12.08
C PHE A 780 27.20 10.94 12.57
#